data_82d301ab5ac63be4d8b6660b26336b64
#
_entry.id   82d301ab5ac63be4d8b6660b26336b64
#
_cell.length_a   1.000
_cell.length_b   1.000
_cell.length_c   1.000
_cell.angle_alpha   90.00
_cell.angle_beta   90.00
_cell.angle_gamma   90.00
#
_symmetry.space_group_name_H-M   'P 1'
#
loop_
_entity.id
_entity.type
_entity.pdbx_description
1 polymer ?
#
loop_
_entity_poly.entity_id
_entity_poly.type
_entity_poly.pdbx_seq_one_letter_code
_entity_poly.pdbx_strand_id
1 'polypeptide(L)'
;MLEDLKGIGPKTISNLNDINIYTVNDLLTNYPFRYNVYKPEVLNIQDSNETVVLTGEVYSFPKVFYIKGNLNRLSFKFNTSNKLINVTIFNRAFLKQHLNINSTITVIGKYNLKTNTLTANDIKIIPILKLTIEPVYHLSQKIKKAAYKKILSTILSGDFKCDTCIPSYIEEKYKFITKRDAILNIHNPKNLDMLKASRLYLIYEELFSFMIKIIYLKNKNNDSVNRNVKVYDSEKLNNIISKLPFKLTEQQVNALEDIKSDFNLPTRMNRLIMGDVGSGKTIVAFLALYINYLAGFQGVLMAPTEVLAKQHYQNMLNLFGNLMRVDIITGSVKKVDKIKILTKVKTGDIDILIGTHALLNEDIVYKNLGLVITDEQHRFGVNQRRILQEKGNNVDVLYLSATPIPRTLALTIYGDMSISQIKSKPADRKEICTKLVKNKDIKIVLDAMVNEIKLGHQIYVVAPLIDDEESSLDSVITLENKLNVAFNKKIPMGLLHGQMKNSQKDEIMNNFTNGKIKILISTTVIEVGVDVANATMMVVFNAERFGLATLHQLRGRVGRNNLQSYCYLISDSDTERLKVLEESNDGFYISEQDFKLRGSGDVFGVKQSGEQTFKIANLNRDYKILVKCKEDAEDFFKNNNIDDYPNVKSLFENLNIVD
;
A
#
# COMPACT_ATOMS: atom_id res chain seq x y z
N MET A 1 -29.99 -21.79 -0.33
CA MET A 1 -30.02 -20.29 -0.37
C MET A 1 -30.41 -19.76 1.03
N LEU A 2 -30.37 -18.42 1.30
CA LEU A 2 -30.83 -17.88 2.60
C LEU A 2 -32.32 -18.10 2.82
N GLU A 3 -33.08 -18.23 1.75
CA GLU A 3 -34.54 -18.48 1.73
C GLU A 3 -34.91 -19.86 2.31
N ASP A 4 -33.99 -20.82 2.25
CA ASP A 4 -34.22 -22.20 2.73
C ASP A 4 -34.10 -22.31 4.27
N LEU A 5 -33.66 -21.24 4.92
CA LEU A 5 -33.44 -21.22 6.38
C LEU A 5 -34.73 -20.91 7.11
N LYS A 6 -35.19 -21.84 7.96
CA LYS A 6 -36.37 -21.65 8.83
C LYS A 6 -36.22 -20.42 9.71
N GLY A 7 -37.17 -19.49 9.65
CA GLY A 7 -37.26 -18.31 10.52
C GLY A 7 -36.60 -17.04 9.93
N ILE A 8 -36.23 -17.03 8.68
CA ILE A 8 -35.74 -15.81 7.97
C ILE A 8 -36.85 -15.35 7.01
N GLY A 9 -37.47 -14.21 7.30
CA GLY A 9 -38.45 -13.60 6.41
C GLY A 9 -37.84 -12.70 5.33
N PRO A 10 -38.61 -12.35 4.27
CA PRO A 10 -38.11 -11.53 3.14
C PRO A 10 -37.45 -10.22 3.54
N LYS A 11 -37.98 -9.53 4.56
CA LYS A 11 -37.43 -8.30 5.10
C LYS A 11 -36.03 -8.49 5.72
N THR A 12 -35.79 -9.64 6.35
CA THR A 12 -34.48 -9.96 6.94
C THR A 12 -33.46 -10.27 5.86
N ILE A 13 -33.89 -10.98 4.79
CA ILE A 13 -33.07 -11.27 3.62
C ILE A 13 -32.64 -9.96 2.93
N SER A 14 -33.61 -9.06 2.68
CA SER A 14 -33.31 -7.74 2.10
C SER A 14 -32.31 -6.95 2.97
N ASN A 15 -32.45 -6.95 4.29
CA ASN A 15 -31.51 -6.28 5.18
C ASN A 15 -30.13 -6.94 5.21
N LEU A 16 -30.01 -8.26 5.02
CA LEU A 16 -28.75 -8.97 4.88
C LEU A 16 -28.07 -8.64 3.53
N ASN A 17 -28.85 -8.55 2.47
CA ASN A 17 -28.36 -8.14 1.14
C ASN A 17 -27.78 -6.71 1.16
N ASP A 18 -28.36 -5.80 1.98
CA ASP A 18 -27.85 -4.42 2.16
C ASP A 18 -26.39 -4.41 2.71
N ILE A 19 -25.92 -5.51 3.30
CA ILE A 19 -24.55 -5.68 3.82
C ILE A 19 -23.78 -6.77 3.07
N ASN A 20 -24.16 -7.01 1.80
CA ASN A 20 -23.52 -7.98 0.90
C ASN A 20 -23.53 -9.44 1.41
N ILE A 21 -24.55 -9.85 2.13
CA ILE A 21 -24.74 -11.23 2.57
C ILE A 21 -25.92 -11.82 1.77
N TYR A 22 -25.61 -12.66 0.79
CA TYR A 22 -26.57 -13.28 -0.15
C TYR A 22 -26.73 -14.78 0.07
N THR A 23 -25.71 -15.44 0.63
CA THR A 23 -25.66 -16.89 0.80
C THR A 23 -25.37 -17.29 2.24
N VAL A 24 -25.57 -18.58 2.54
CA VAL A 24 -25.16 -19.16 3.85
C VAL A 24 -23.65 -19.04 4.03
N ASN A 25 -22.89 -19.21 2.95
CA ASN A 25 -21.42 -19.06 3.01
C ASN A 25 -21.01 -17.62 3.34
N ASP A 26 -21.70 -16.61 2.81
CA ASP A 26 -21.43 -15.21 3.18
C ASP A 26 -21.69 -14.94 4.65
N LEU A 27 -22.74 -15.55 5.24
CA LEU A 27 -23.00 -15.50 6.69
C LEU A 27 -21.86 -16.13 7.50
N LEU A 28 -21.39 -17.32 7.10
CA LEU A 28 -20.32 -18.04 7.77
C LEU A 28 -18.97 -17.36 7.63
N THR A 29 -18.76 -16.60 6.56
CA THR A 29 -17.53 -15.83 6.29
C THR A 29 -17.63 -14.35 6.65
N ASN A 30 -18.75 -13.90 7.23
CA ASN A 30 -18.86 -12.57 7.83
C ASN A 30 -18.28 -12.61 9.25
N TYR A 31 -16.95 -12.52 9.33
CA TYR A 31 -16.22 -12.68 10.59
C TYR A 31 -16.42 -11.51 11.55
N PRO A 32 -16.40 -11.76 12.89
CA PRO A 32 -16.43 -10.69 13.88
C PRO A 32 -15.19 -9.78 13.74
N PHE A 33 -15.39 -8.46 13.77
CA PHE A 33 -14.27 -7.51 13.71
C PHE A 33 -13.56 -7.33 15.05
N ARG A 34 -14.26 -7.63 16.17
CA ARG A 34 -13.71 -7.63 17.53
C ARG A 34 -14.46 -8.59 18.44
N TYR A 35 -13.88 -8.84 19.62
CA TYR A 35 -14.48 -9.66 20.67
C TYR A 35 -14.49 -8.89 21.99
N ASN A 36 -15.62 -8.94 22.68
CA ASN A 36 -15.70 -8.49 24.05
C ASN A 36 -15.40 -9.69 24.95
N VAL A 37 -14.36 -9.57 25.76
CA VAL A 37 -13.95 -10.63 26.70
C VAL A 37 -14.42 -10.22 28.08
N TYR A 38 -15.33 -11.01 28.66
CA TYR A 38 -15.85 -10.80 29.98
C TYR A 38 -15.26 -11.84 30.91
N LYS A 39 -14.35 -11.42 31.79
CA LYS A 39 -13.78 -12.24 32.85
C LYS A 39 -14.41 -11.78 34.16
N PRO A 40 -15.29 -12.60 34.78
CA PRO A 40 -15.86 -12.26 36.08
C PRO A 40 -14.74 -12.08 37.09
N GLU A 41 -14.78 -10.97 37.81
CA GLU A 41 -13.77 -10.60 38.81
C GLU A 41 -14.41 -10.65 40.21
N VAL A 42 -13.58 -11.03 41.20
CA VAL A 42 -13.87 -10.80 42.59
C VAL A 42 -13.44 -9.37 42.89
N LEU A 43 -14.29 -8.60 43.57
CA LEU A 43 -14.01 -7.21 43.88
C LEU A 43 -12.81 -7.11 44.85
N ASN A 44 -11.61 -7.23 44.34
CA ASN A 44 -10.37 -6.91 45.05
C ASN A 44 -10.09 -5.43 44.87
N ILE A 45 -10.06 -4.74 45.99
CA ILE A 45 -10.07 -3.30 46.10
C ILE A 45 -8.69 -2.75 45.83
N GLN A 46 -8.39 -2.45 44.58
CA GLN A 46 -7.38 -1.46 44.22
C GLN A 46 -8.02 -0.50 43.21
N ASP A 47 -7.84 0.80 43.41
CA ASP A 47 -8.35 1.84 42.51
C ASP A 47 -7.95 1.50 41.05
N SER A 48 -8.84 0.89 40.31
CA SER A 48 -8.57 0.65 38.90
C SER A 48 -9.46 1.57 38.09
N ASN A 49 -8.84 2.41 37.28
CA ASN A 49 -9.49 3.12 36.16
C ASN A 49 -9.93 2.14 35.04
N GLU A 50 -9.73 0.85 35.24
CA GLU A 50 -10.07 -0.21 34.30
C GLU A 50 -11.55 -0.60 34.43
N THR A 51 -12.10 -1.15 33.35
CA THR A 51 -13.45 -1.65 33.31
C THR A 51 -13.50 -3.01 33.99
N VAL A 52 -14.27 -3.12 35.07
CA VAL A 52 -14.47 -4.35 35.83
C VAL A 52 -15.77 -5.07 35.42
N VAL A 53 -15.79 -6.39 35.54
CA VAL A 53 -16.95 -7.26 35.28
C VAL A 53 -17.34 -7.95 36.56
N LEU A 54 -18.42 -7.46 37.21
CA LEU A 54 -18.84 -7.94 38.51
C LEU A 54 -20.20 -8.66 38.41
N THR A 55 -20.25 -9.87 38.91
CA THR A 55 -21.50 -10.64 39.02
C THR A 55 -21.98 -10.66 40.48
N GLY A 56 -23.27 -10.43 40.69
CA GLY A 56 -23.85 -10.35 42.00
C GLY A 56 -25.38 -10.17 41.96
N GLU A 57 -25.97 -9.78 43.07
CA GLU A 57 -27.41 -9.68 43.25
C GLU A 57 -27.88 -8.22 43.35
N VAL A 58 -29.04 -7.96 42.77
CA VAL A 58 -29.75 -6.68 42.92
C VAL A 58 -30.32 -6.60 44.32
N TYR A 59 -29.81 -5.68 45.14
CA TYR A 59 -30.19 -5.56 46.54
C TYR A 59 -31.33 -4.56 46.79
N SER A 60 -31.50 -3.56 45.93
CA SER A 60 -32.57 -2.56 46.09
C SER A 60 -33.36 -2.34 44.81
N PHE A 61 -34.59 -1.88 44.91
CA PHE A 61 -35.40 -1.48 43.78
C PHE A 61 -34.68 -0.42 42.93
N PRO A 62 -34.56 -0.60 41.60
CA PRO A 62 -33.97 0.36 40.72
C PRO A 62 -34.77 1.67 40.64
N LYS A 63 -34.11 2.80 40.86
CA LYS A 63 -34.69 4.15 40.77
C LYS A 63 -34.18 4.86 39.50
N VAL A 64 -35.11 5.45 38.75
CA VAL A 64 -34.78 6.25 37.56
C VAL A 64 -34.93 7.71 37.94
N PHE A 65 -33.88 8.48 37.63
CA PHE A 65 -33.85 9.93 37.79
C PHE A 65 -33.72 10.55 36.41
N TYR A 66 -34.58 11.48 36.07
CA TYR A 66 -34.51 12.27 34.85
C TYR A 66 -33.75 13.56 35.15
N ILE A 67 -32.68 13.82 34.40
CA ILE A 67 -31.81 14.99 34.51
C ILE A 67 -32.15 15.93 33.35
N LYS A 68 -31.77 17.21 33.43
CA LYS A 68 -32.02 18.20 32.36
C LYS A 68 -31.65 17.68 30.96
N GLY A 69 -32.54 17.83 29.99
CA GLY A 69 -32.45 17.23 28.66
C GLY A 69 -32.94 15.77 28.65
N ASN A 70 -32.59 15.02 27.60
CA ASN A 70 -32.98 13.61 27.45
C ASN A 70 -32.13 12.63 28.29
N LEU A 71 -31.36 13.13 29.27
CA LEU A 71 -30.48 12.29 30.10
C LEU A 71 -31.27 11.68 31.24
N ASN A 72 -31.26 10.34 31.34
CA ASN A 72 -31.79 9.62 32.48
C ASN A 72 -30.69 8.81 33.17
N ARG A 73 -30.80 8.63 34.50
CA ARG A 73 -29.89 7.88 35.34
C ARG A 73 -30.69 6.81 36.10
N LEU A 74 -30.36 5.55 35.85
CA LEU A 74 -30.85 4.43 36.63
C LEU A 74 -29.83 4.11 37.72
N SER A 75 -30.30 3.96 38.99
CA SER A 75 -29.40 3.66 40.10
C SER A 75 -30.06 2.63 41.04
N PHE A 76 -29.24 1.71 41.56
CA PHE A 76 -29.66 0.67 42.52
C PHE A 76 -28.46 0.20 43.33
N LYS A 77 -28.74 -0.49 44.47
CA LYS A 77 -27.71 -1.15 45.27
C LYS A 77 -27.51 -2.58 44.77
N PHE A 78 -26.25 -2.97 44.68
CA PHE A 78 -25.80 -4.24 44.11
C PHE A 78 -24.87 -4.94 45.11
N ASN A 79 -25.15 -6.18 45.43
CA ASN A 79 -24.35 -7.00 46.31
C ASN A 79 -23.44 -7.91 45.50
N THR A 80 -22.14 -7.73 45.63
CA THR A 80 -21.14 -8.56 44.95
C THR A 80 -19.98 -8.81 45.89
N SER A 81 -19.47 -10.04 45.91
CA SER A 81 -18.37 -10.45 46.80
C SER A 81 -18.54 -10.03 48.27
N ASN A 82 -19.74 -10.15 48.80
CA ASN A 82 -20.16 -9.73 50.14
C ASN A 82 -20.00 -8.22 50.42
N LYS A 83 -19.95 -7.38 49.37
CA LYS A 83 -19.93 -5.93 49.47
C LYS A 83 -21.12 -5.32 48.77
N LEU A 84 -21.74 -4.35 49.45
CA LEU A 84 -22.83 -3.57 48.89
C LEU A 84 -22.30 -2.31 48.24
N ILE A 85 -22.46 -2.20 46.90
CA ILE A 85 -22.00 -1.06 46.10
C ILE A 85 -23.19 -0.37 45.43
N ASN A 86 -23.01 0.91 45.06
CA ASN A 86 -23.99 1.65 44.29
C ASN A 86 -23.71 1.50 42.81
N VAL A 87 -24.67 1.03 42.01
CA VAL A 87 -24.57 0.97 40.56
C VAL A 87 -25.35 2.11 39.96
N THR A 88 -24.72 2.77 38.97
CA THR A 88 -25.33 3.85 38.20
C THR A 88 -25.09 3.62 36.71
N ILE A 89 -26.16 3.67 35.90
CA ILE A 89 -26.09 3.59 34.46
C ILE A 89 -26.91 4.73 33.82
N PHE A 90 -26.37 5.33 32.73
CA PHE A 90 -27.03 6.43 32.06
C PHE A 90 -27.75 5.97 30.78
N ASN A 91 -28.87 6.64 30.44
CA ASN A 91 -29.65 6.43 29.21
C ASN A 91 -30.14 4.99 28.99
N ARG A 92 -30.39 4.26 30.09
CA ARG A 92 -30.85 2.87 30.08
C ARG A 92 -32.06 2.64 31.03
N ALA A 93 -32.98 3.60 31.11
CA ALA A 93 -34.16 3.53 31.99
C ALA A 93 -35.01 2.27 31.74
N PHE A 94 -35.03 1.74 30.50
CA PHE A 94 -35.78 0.52 30.17
C PHE A 94 -35.31 -0.72 30.94
N LEU A 95 -34.08 -0.75 31.44
CA LEU A 95 -33.57 -1.86 32.24
C LEU A 95 -34.31 -2.00 33.60
N LYS A 96 -34.97 -0.95 34.08
CA LYS A 96 -35.75 -0.99 35.34
C LYS A 96 -36.74 -2.16 35.38
N GLN A 97 -37.37 -2.48 34.26
CA GLN A 97 -38.36 -3.55 34.14
C GLN A 97 -37.79 -4.96 34.27
N HIS A 98 -36.45 -5.09 34.05
CA HIS A 98 -35.74 -6.37 34.03
C HIS A 98 -34.87 -6.60 35.28
N LEU A 99 -34.78 -5.61 36.18
CA LEU A 99 -33.94 -5.68 37.38
C LEU A 99 -34.80 -5.91 38.60
N ASN A 100 -35.03 -7.18 38.94
CA ASN A 100 -35.79 -7.57 40.13
C ASN A 100 -34.87 -7.73 41.35
N ILE A 101 -35.37 -7.44 42.56
CA ILE A 101 -34.63 -7.69 43.80
C ILE A 101 -34.25 -9.18 43.85
N ASN A 102 -33.08 -9.49 44.38
CA ASN A 102 -32.48 -10.82 44.48
C ASN A 102 -32.18 -11.51 43.13
N SER A 103 -32.39 -10.81 41.98
CA SER A 103 -31.93 -11.35 40.71
C SER A 103 -30.42 -11.23 40.58
N THR A 104 -29.77 -12.30 40.13
CA THR A 104 -28.32 -12.31 39.83
C THR A 104 -28.09 -11.73 38.45
N ILE A 105 -27.26 -10.70 38.37
CA ILE A 105 -26.91 -10.00 37.13
C ILE A 105 -25.40 -9.79 37.04
N THR A 106 -24.90 -9.43 35.84
CA THR A 106 -23.52 -8.97 35.69
C THR A 106 -23.52 -7.51 35.29
N VAL A 107 -22.74 -6.71 36.00
CA VAL A 107 -22.56 -5.28 35.77
C VAL A 107 -21.13 -5.06 35.24
N ILE A 108 -21.01 -4.34 34.14
CA ILE A 108 -19.75 -4.02 33.46
C ILE A 108 -19.56 -2.51 33.50
N GLY A 109 -18.48 -2.03 34.08
CA GLY A 109 -18.25 -0.59 34.21
C GLY A 109 -17.00 -0.24 35.00
N LYS A 110 -16.86 1.04 35.34
CA LYS A 110 -15.74 1.55 36.12
C LYS A 110 -16.15 1.72 37.58
N TYR A 111 -15.36 1.10 38.45
CA TYR A 111 -15.60 1.20 39.91
C TYR A 111 -14.77 2.33 40.51
N ASN A 112 -15.41 3.17 41.29
CA ASN A 112 -14.76 4.23 42.05
C ASN A 112 -14.82 3.87 43.57
N LEU A 113 -13.63 3.60 44.12
CA LEU A 113 -13.48 3.19 45.50
C LEU A 113 -13.93 4.27 46.50
N LYS A 114 -13.60 5.55 46.23
CA LYS A 114 -13.87 6.68 47.13
C LYS A 114 -15.38 6.91 47.35
N THR A 115 -16.16 6.73 46.28
CA THR A 115 -17.61 6.95 46.32
C THR A 115 -18.40 5.65 46.47
N ASN A 116 -17.72 4.51 46.49
CA ASN A 116 -18.34 3.17 46.49
C ASN A 116 -19.40 3.02 45.37
N THR A 117 -19.08 3.55 44.19
CA THR A 117 -20.02 3.60 43.06
C THR A 117 -19.42 2.93 41.84
N LEU A 118 -20.16 2.05 41.18
CA LEU A 118 -19.87 1.45 39.90
C LEU A 118 -20.65 2.20 38.80
N THR A 119 -19.97 2.95 37.97
CA THR A 119 -20.57 3.55 36.79
C THR A 119 -20.59 2.52 35.68
N ALA A 120 -21.76 1.95 35.43
CA ALA A 120 -21.93 0.87 34.47
C ALA A 120 -21.98 1.40 33.02
N ASN A 121 -21.28 0.70 32.16
CA ASN A 121 -21.34 0.85 30.69
C ASN A 121 -22.40 -0.11 30.11
N ASP A 122 -22.54 -1.31 30.71
CA ASP A 122 -23.53 -2.31 30.31
C ASP A 122 -23.96 -3.18 31.51
N ILE A 123 -25.18 -3.73 31.44
CA ILE A 123 -25.71 -4.66 32.41
C ILE A 123 -26.26 -5.88 31.67
N LYS A 124 -25.75 -7.07 32.01
CA LYS A 124 -26.24 -8.35 31.49
C LYS A 124 -27.22 -8.96 32.50
N ILE A 125 -28.46 -9.12 32.07
CA ILE A 125 -29.52 -9.72 32.89
C ILE A 125 -29.24 -11.21 33.16
N ILE A 126 -28.63 -11.90 32.15
CA ILE A 126 -28.13 -13.27 32.31
C ILE A 126 -26.73 -13.17 32.95
N PRO A 127 -26.50 -13.77 34.14
CA PRO A 127 -25.23 -13.65 34.84
C PRO A 127 -24.11 -14.35 34.09
N ILE A 128 -22.97 -13.66 33.98
CA ILE A 128 -21.73 -14.22 33.44
C ILE A 128 -20.95 -14.83 34.61
N LEU A 129 -20.91 -16.16 34.70
CA LEU A 129 -20.24 -16.88 35.79
C LEU A 129 -18.85 -17.40 35.43
N LYS A 130 -18.49 -17.44 34.14
CA LYS A 130 -17.20 -17.90 33.63
C LYS A 130 -16.74 -16.99 32.51
N LEU A 131 -15.45 -17.13 32.14
CA LEU A 131 -14.89 -16.42 30.98
C LEU A 131 -15.82 -16.58 29.77
N THR A 132 -16.35 -15.45 29.30
CA THR A 132 -17.25 -15.41 28.16
C THR A 132 -16.66 -14.49 27.08
N ILE A 133 -16.60 -14.97 25.85
CA ILE A 133 -16.07 -14.23 24.69
C ILE A 133 -17.25 -13.97 23.75
N GLU A 134 -17.62 -12.72 23.60
CA GLU A 134 -18.78 -12.31 22.80
C GLU A 134 -18.31 -11.66 21.48
N PRO A 135 -18.60 -12.27 20.30
CA PRO A 135 -18.24 -11.71 19.01
C PRO A 135 -19.07 -10.47 18.67
N VAL A 136 -18.44 -9.49 18.04
CA VAL A 136 -19.07 -8.24 17.58
C VAL A 136 -18.90 -8.11 16.07
N TYR A 137 -20.04 -7.87 15.37
CA TYR A 137 -20.13 -7.80 13.91
C TYR A 137 -20.43 -6.37 13.44
N HIS A 138 -19.96 -6.02 12.26
CA HIS A 138 -20.44 -4.85 11.55
C HIS A 138 -21.82 -5.15 10.94
N LEU A 139 -22.86 -4.59 11.53
CA LEU A 139 -24.24 -4.75 11.09
C LEU A 139 -24.86 -3.38 10.80
N SER A 140 -25.72 -3.29 9.78
CA SER A 140 -26.51 -2.09 9.55
C SER A 140 -27.50 -1.84 10.71
N GLN A 141 -27.92 -0.61 10.90
CA GLN A 141 -28.91 -0.25 11.94
C GLN A 141 -30.26 -0.98 11.78
N LYS A 142 -30.55 -1.47 10.57
CA LYS A 142 -31.78 -2.21 10.25
C LYS A 142 -31.75 -3.65 10.79
N ILE A 143 -30.58 -4.20 11.13
CA ILE A 143 -30.43 -5.59 11.60
C ILE A 143 -30.25 -5.62 13.10
N LYS A 144 -31.20 -6.21 13.81
CA LYS A 144 -31.08 -6.42 15.26
C LYS A 144 -30.04 -7.48 15.57
N LYS A 145 -29.04 -7.14 16.41
CA LYS A 145 -27.94 -8.04 16.81
C LYS A 145 -28.42 -9.41 17.31
N ALA A 146 -29.51 -9.44 18.08
CA ALA A 146 -30.09 -10.69 18.60
C ALA A 146 -30.65 -11.58 17.46
N ALA A 147 -31.30 -10.99 16.46
CA ALA A 147 -31.83 -11.72 15.31
C ALA A 147 -30.66 -12.30 14.47
N TYR A 148 -29.63 -11.51 14.20
CA TYR A 148 -28.44 -11.97 13.50
C TYR A 148 -27.76 -13.15 14.21
N LYS A 149 -27.54 -13.03 15.54
CA LYS A 149 -26.97 -14.12 16.36
C LYS A 149 -27.82 -15.39 16.32
N LYS A 150 -29.14 -15.26 16.34
CA LYS A 150 -30.05 -16.40 16.27
C LYS A 150 -29.96 -17.13 14.95
N ILE A 151 -29.93 -16.39 13.83
CA ILE A 151 -29.76 -16.95 12.49
C ILE A 151 -28.43 -17.71 12.40
N LEU A 152 -27.35 -17.06 12.81
CA LEU A 152 -26.01 -17.64 12.79
C LEU A 152 -25.92 -18.90 13.67
N SER A 153 -26.49 -18.86 14.88
CA SER A 153 -26.50 -20.03 15.78
C SER A 153 -27.29 -21.21 15.21
N THR A 154 -28.37 -20.95 14.49
CA THR A 154 -29.15 -22.02 13.83
C THR A 154 -28.32 -22.70 12.73
N ILE A 155 -27.55 -21.92 11.95
CA ILE A 155 -26.68 -22.47 10.91
C ILE A 155 -25.53 -23.26 11.54
N LEU A 156 -24.88 -22.70 12.56
CA LEU A 156 -23.74 -23.32 13.24
C LEU A 156 -24.09 -24.61 13.99
N SER A 157 -25.36 -24.78 14.44
CA SER A 157 -25.84 -26.01 15.07
C SER A 157 -26.23 -27.09 14.07
N GLY A 158 -26.42 -26.75 12.80
CA GLY A 158 -26.73 -27.66 11.71
C GLY A 158 -25.50 -28.25 11.05
N ASP A 159 -25.77 -29.03 10.02
CA ASP A 159 -24.70 -29.49 9.12
C ASP A 159 -24.50 -28.47 8.01
N PHE A 160 -23.31 -27.88 7.93
CA PHE A 160 -22.93 -26.93 6.90
C PHE A 160 -21.66 -27.38 6.19
N LYS A 161 -21.63 -27.18 4.87
CA LYS A 161 -20.49 -27.55 4.04
C LYS A 161 -19.31 -26.63 4.33
N CYS A 162 -18.12 -27.22 4.55
CA CYS A 162 -16.87 -26.53 4.87
C CYS A 162 -15.73 -27.06 4.01
N ASP A 163 -15.78 -26.79 2.71
CA ASP A 163 -14.66 -27.17 1.85
C ASP A 163 -13.48 -26.23 2.10
N THR A 164 -12.27 -26.81 2.27
CA THR A 164 -11.02 -26.06 2.40
C THR A 164 -10.20 -26.15 1.13
N CYS A 165 -9.46 -25.08 0.82
CA CYS A 165 -8.47 -25.10 -0.24
C CYS A 165 -7.06 -25.48 0.28
N ILE A 166 -6.90 -25.70 1.60
CA ILE A 166 -5.63 -26.13 2.20
C ILE A 166 -5.48 -27.64 1.99
N PRO A 167 -4.43 -28.12 1.32
CA PRO A 167 -4.13 -29.54 1.23
C PRO A 167 -3.89 -30.18 2.61
N SER A 168 -4.31 -31.45 2.79
CA SER A 168 -4.24 -32.14 4.08
C SER A 168 -2.82 -32.22 4.66
N TYR A 169 -1.80 -32.40 3.83
CA TYR A 169 -0.41 -32.44 4.30
C TYR A 169 0.06 -31.10 4.89
N ILE A 170 -0.51 -29.97 4.42
CA ILE A 170 -0.24 -28.64 4.99
C ILE A 170 -0.97 -28.48 6.33
N GLU A 171 -2.23 -28.95 6.42
CA GLU A 171 -2.96 -28.95 7.69
C GLU A 171 -2.21 -29.77 8.76
N GLU A 172 -1.67 -30.92 8.41
CA GLU A 172 -0.84 -31.77 9.28
C GLU A 172 0.49 -31.10 9.65
N LYS A 173 1.19 -30.49 8.68
CA LYS A 173 2.46 -29.75 8.88
C LYS A 173 2.35 -28.69 9.97
N TYR A 174 1.25 -27.92 9.97
CA TYR A 174 1.02 -26.83 10.92
C TYR A 174 0.13 -27.23 12.09
N LYS A 175 -0.33 -28.48 12.17
CA LYS A 175 -1.26 -29.00 13.20
C LYS A 175 -2.50 -28.12 13.32
N PHE A 176 -3.09 -27.78 12.19
CA PHE A 176 -4.29 -26.95 12.16
C PHE A 176 -5.50 -27.71 12.72
N ILE A 177 -6.43 -26.95 13.31
CA ILE A 177 -7.77 -27.45 13.61
C ILE A 177 -8.56 -27.61 12.31
N THR A 178 -9.65 -28.37 12.34
CA THR A 178 -10.51 -28.50 11.15
C THR A 178 -11.15 -27.16 10.76
N LYS A 179 -11.45 -26.97 9.48
CA LYS A 179 -12.16 -25.76 9.00
C LYS A 179 -13.49 -25.57 9.72
N ARG A 180 -14.21 -26.68 9.98
CA ARG A 180 -15.48 -26.64 10.74
C ARG A 180 -15.27 -26.09 12.15
N ASP A 181 -14.26 -26.57 12.86
CA ASP A 181 -13.93 -26.06 14.20
C ASP A 181 -13.48 -24.60 14.15
N ALA A 182 -12.74 -24.21 13.13
CA ALA A 182 -12.33 -22.83 12.94
C ALA A 182 -13.55 -21.89 12.76
N ILE A 183 -14.52 -22.26 11.93
CA ILE A 183 -15.76 -21.51 11.73
C ILE A 183 -16.60 -21.49 13.01
N LEU A 184 -16.75 -22.61 13.69
CA LEU A 184 -17.51 -22.67 14.95
C LEU A 184 -16.90 -21.76 16.02
N ASN A 185 -15.59 -21.81 16.23
CA ASN A 185 -14.92 -21.05 17.27
C ASN A 185 -14.66 -19.59 16.91
N ILE A 186 -14.63 -19.19 15.65
CA ILE A 186 -14.57 -17.77 15.27
C ILE A 186 -15.88 -17.04 15.62
N HIS A 187 -17.03 -17.74 15.51
CA HIS A 187 -18.36 -17.20 15.80
C HIS A 187 -18.83 -17.45 17.22
N ASN A 188 -18.40 -18.56 17.84
CA ASN A 188 -18.75 -18.94 19.20
C ASN A 188 -17.53 -19.52 19.93
N PRO A 189 -16.58 -18.68 20.34
CA PRO A 189 -15.32 -19.12 20.93
C PRO A 189 -15.53 -19.87 22.26
N LYS A 190 -14.99 -21.11 22.36
CA LYS A 190 -14.98 -21.87 23.60
C LYS A 190 -14.02 -21.27 24.63
N ASN A 191 -12.87 -20.82 24.18
CA ASN A 191 -11.83 -20.15 24.97
C ASN A 191 -10.93 -19.29 24.05
N LEU A 192 -9.98 -18.56 24.64
CA LEU A 192 -9.06 -17.69 23.89
C LEU A 192 -8.10 -18.44 22.99
N ASP A 193 -7.68 -19.66 23.37
CA ASP A 193 -6.71 -20.44 22.58
C ASP A 193 -7.38 -21.02 21.33
N MET A 194 -8.61 -21.53 21.45
CA MET A 194 -9.39 -21.96 20.29
C MET A 194 -9.72 -20.79 19.37
N LEU A 195 -9.99 -19.59 19.91
CA LEU A 195 -10.18 -18.39 19.11
C LEU A 195 -8.91 -18.02 18.32
N LYS A 196 -7.72 -18.09 18.96
CA LYS A 196 -6.44 -17.84 18.29
C LYS A 196 -6.16 -18.87 17.19
N ALA A 197 -6.39 -20.15 17.48
CA ALA A 197 -6.23 -21.22 16.50
C ALA A 197 -7.16 -21.05 15.29
N SER A 198 -8.43 -20.70 15.55
CA SER A 198 -9.42 -20.44 14.50
C SER A 198 -9.04 -19.25 13.62
N ARG A 199 -8.58 -18.16 14.22
CA ARG A 199 -8.09 -17.00 13.46
C ARG A 199 -6.87 -17.36 12.63
N LEU A 200 -5.92 -18.10 13.17
CA LEU A 200 -4.72 -18.54 12.46
C LEU A 200 -5.08 -19.39 11.23
N TYR A 201 -5.98 -20.36 11.39
CA TYR A 201 -6.46 -21.20 10.30
C TYR A 201 -7.08 -20.37 9.16
N LEU A 202 -8.06 -19.53 9.51
CA LEU A 202 -8.80 -18.74 8.52
C LEU A 202 -7.94 -17.69 7.83
N ILE A 203 -7.00 -17.06 8.55
CA ILE A 203 -6.01 -16.16 7.97
C ILE A 203 -5.10 -16.91 6.98
N TYR A 204 -4.62 -18.09 7.39
CA TYR A 204 -3.77 -18.91 6.53
C TYR A 204 -4.52 -19.34 5.27
N GLU A 205 -5.75 -19.82 5.39
CA GLU A 205 -6.57 -20.24 4.24
C GLU A 205 -6.78 -19.11 3.24
N GLU A 206 -7.11 -17.92 3.73
CA GLU A 206 -7.34 -16.74 2.89
C GLU A 206 -6.06 -16.32 2.15
N LEU A 207 -4.92 -16.28 2.85
CA LEU A 207 -3.63 -15.94 2.27
C LEU A 207 -3.08 -17.03 1.35
N PHE A 208 -3.28 -18.30 1.67
CA PHE A 208 -2.88 -19.42 0.81
C PHE A 208 -3.70 -19.44 -0.48
N SER A 209 -5.03 -19.27 -0.40
CA SER A 209 -5.90 -19.13 -1.57
C SER A 209 -5.45 -17.99 -2.48
N PHE A 210 -5.03 -16.87 -1.89
CA PHE A 210 -4.50 -15.73 -2.62
C PHE A 210 -3.16 -16.06 -3.31
N MET A 211 -2.19 -16.62 -2.57
CA MET A 211 -0.86 -16.91 -3.11
C MET A 211 -0.89 -17.99 -4.18
N ILE A 212 -1.72 -19.01 -4.02
CA ILE A 212 -1.81 -20.10 -5.01
C ILE A 212 -2.40 -19.61 -6.35
N LYS A 213 -3.36 -18.65 -6.31
CA LYS A 213 -3.87 -17.99 -7.51
C LYS A 213 -2.79 -17.19 -8.24
N ILE A 214 -2.01 -16.40 -7.51
CA ILE A 214 -0.91 -15.62 -8.07
C ILE A 214 0.13 -16.51 -8.74
N ILE A 215 0.56 -17.58 -8.05
CA ILE A 215 1.59 -18.49 -8.59
C ILE A 215 1.05 -19.27 -9.79
N TYR A 216 -0.24 -19.65 -9.77
CA TYR A 216 -0.88 -20.27 -10.93
C TYR A 216 -0.85 -19.37 -12.17
N LEU A 217 -1.25 -18.09 -12.03
CA LEU A 217 -1.19 -17.12 -13.11
C LEU A 217 0.24 -16.91 -13.63
N LYS A 218 1.21 -16.85 -12.72
CA LYS A 218 2.64 -16.76 -13.08
C LYS A 218 3.09 -17.97 -13.91
N ASN A 219 2.74 -19.18 -13.48
CA ASN A 219 3.11 -20.41 -14.20
C ASN A 219 2.42 -20.49 -15.55
N LYS A 220 1.11 -20.21 -15.62
CA LYS A 220 0.36 -20.19 -16.87
C LYS A 220 0.92 -19.20 -17.90
N ASN A 221 1.35 -18.02 -17.44
CA ASN A 221 1.99 -17.01 -18.28
C ASN A 221 3.39 -17.47 -18.78
N ASN A 222 4.07 -18.32 -18.02
CA ASN A 222 5.38 -18.86 -18.37
C ASN A 222 5.27 -20.10 -19.30
N ASP A 223 4.29 -20.98 -19.11
CA ASP A 223 4.13 -22.20 -19.89
C ASP A 223 3.74 -21.95 -21.36
N SER A 224 3.18 -20.79 -21.66
CA SER A 224 2.73 -20.44 -23.02
C SER A 224 3.87 -20.01 -23.96
N VAL A 225 5.12 -19.91 -23.47
CA VAL A 225 6.21 -19.23 -24.19
C VAL A 225 7.48 -20.07 -24.20
N ASN A 226 7.73 -20.75 -25.30
CA ASN A 226 9.03 -21.35 -25.59
C ASN A 226 9.82 -20.37 -26.46
N ARG A 227 10.77 -19.60 -25.88
CA ARG A 227 11.63 -18.69 -26.62
C ARG A 227 13.07 -19.16 -26.66
N ASN A 228 13.80 -18.71 -27.68
CA ASN A 228 15.23 -18.89 -27.71
C ASN A 228 15.93 -18.03 -26.64
N VAL A 229 16.88 -18.61 -25.93
CA VAL A 229 17.74 -17.91 -24.98
C VAL A 229 18.47 -16.76 -25.67
N LYS A 230 18.62 -15.62 -24.99
CA LYS A 230 19.35 -14.48 -25.53
C LYS A 230 20.85 -14.71 -25.42
N VAL A 231 21.47 -15.01 -26.54
CA VAL A 231 22.93 -15.16 -26.63
C VAL A 231 23.56 -13.82 -26.95
N TYR A 232 24.52 -13.37 -26.18
CA TYR A 232 25.19 -12.08 -26.34
C TYR A 232 26.69 -12.15 -26.02
N ASP A 233 27.46 -11.21 -26.54
CA ASP A 233 28.89 -11.07 -26.33
C ASP A 233 29.19 -10.47 -24.93
N SER A 234 29.62 -11.31 -24.00
CA SER A 234 29.92 -10.90 -22.61
C SER A 234 31.17 -10.01 -22.52
N GLU A 235 32.14 -10.12 -23.47
CA GLU A 235 33.35 -9.26 -23.47
C GLU A 235 32.97 -7.82 -23.80
N LYS A 236 32.09 -7.62 -24.80
CA LYS A 236 31.54 -6.29 -25.12
C LYS A 236 30.80 -5.66 -23.97
N LEU A 237 30.02 -6.44 -23.24
CA LEU A 237 29.34 -5.95 -22.06
C LEU A 237 30.33 -5.52 -20.97
N ASN A 238 31.32 -6.35 -20.65
CA ASN A 238 32.32 -6.05 -19.63
C ASN A 238 33.16 -4.82 -20.01
N ASN A 239 33.49 -4.64 -21.31
CA ASN A 239 34.18 -3.47 -21.80
C ASN A 239 33.38 -2.18 -21.60
N ILE A 240 32.07 -2.21 -21.79
CA ILE A 240 31.22 -1.04 -21.50
C ILE A 240 31.13 -0.77 -19.99
N ILE A 241 30.95 -1.81 -19.16
CA ILE A 241 30.91 -1.64 -17.72
C ILE A 241 32.20 -1.03 -17.17
N SER A 242 33.37 -1.44 -17.72
CA SER A 242 34.67 -0.88 -17.31
C SER A 242 34.89 0.59 -17.72
N LYS A 243 34.17 1.06 -18.76
CA LYS A 243 34.23 2.44 -19.25
C LYS A 243 33.23 3.39 -18.59
N LEU A 244 32.37 2.88 -17.70
CA LEU A 244 31.47 3.75 -16.96
C LEU A 244 32.26 4.75 -16.10
N PRO A 245 31.81 6.01 -15.98
CA PRO A 245 32.48 7.03 -15.17
C PRO A 245 32.40 6.77 -13.64
N PHE A 246 31.79 5.67 -13.22
CA PHE A 246 31.62 5.23 -11.85
C PHE A 246 31.60 3.70 -11.77
N LYS A 247 31.86 3.17 -10.59
CA LYS A 247 31.73 1.72 -10.32
C LYS A 247 30.29 1.38 -9.96
N LEU A 248 29.79 0.26 -10.47
CA LEU A 248 28.50 -0.27 -10.05
C LEU A 248 28.57 -0.72 -8.59
N THR A 249 27.51 -0.46 -7.83
CA THR A 249 27.37 -1.00 -6.47
C THR A 249 27.10 -2.50 -6.54
N GLU A 250 27.41 -3.23 -5.46
CA GLU A 250 27.15 -4.67 -5.37
C GLU A 250 25.69 -5.02 -5.71
N GLN A 251 24.75 -4.23 -5.23
CA GLN A 251 23.33 -4.46 -5.49
C GLN A 251 22.91 -4.16 -6.93
N GLN A 252 23.56 -3.22 -7.60
CA GLN A 252 23.36 -3.00 -9.04
C GLN A 252 23.92 -4.15 -9.86
N VAL A 253 25.08 -4.71 -9.45
CA VAL A 253 25.64 -5.91 -10.06
C VAL A 253 24.71 -7.09 -9.87
N ASN A 254 24.22 -7.32 -8.65
CA ASN A 254 23.27 -8.41 -8.36
C ASN A 254 21.97 -8.27 -9.19
N ALA A 255 21.42 -7.08 -9.31
CA ALA A 255 20.25 -6.84 -10.15
C ALA A 255 20.51 -7.09 -11.64
N LEU A 256 21.73 -6.80 -12.12
CA LEU A 256 22.12 -7.10 -13.49
C LEU A 256 22.31 -8.62 -13.71
N GLU A 257 22.89 -9.34 -12.74
CA GLU A 257 23.01 -10.80 -12.79
C GLU A 257 21.63 -11.48 -12.75
N ASP A 258 20.69 -10.96 -11.97
CA ASP A 258 19.30 -11.43 -11.98
C ASP A 258 18.68 -11.31 -13.38
N ILE A 259 18.89 -10.18 -14.08
CA ILE A 259 18.41 -9.96 -15.46
C ILE A 259 19.10 -10.91 -16.46
N LYS A 260 20.42 -11.11 -16.33
CA LYS A 260 21.15 -12.07 -17.15
C LYS A 260 20.62 -13.50 -16.96
N SER A 261 20.33 -13.85 -15.73
CA SER A 261 19.73 -15.17 -15.40
C SER A 261 18.38 -15.32 -16.08
N ASP A 262 17.52 -14.31 -16.01
CA ASP A 262 16.21 -14.34 -16.69
C ASP A 262 16.35 -14.42 -18.21
N PHE A 263 17.33 -13.74 -18.82
CA PHE A 263 17.59 -13.81 -20.27
C PHE A 263 18.07 -15.19 -20.72
N ASN A 264 18.66 -15.97 -19.82
CA ASN A 264 19.08 -17.35 -20.07
C ASN A 264 17.96 -18.38 -19.88
N LEU A 265 16.78 -17.97 -19.40
CA LEU A 265 15.64 -18.87 -19.26
C LEU A 265 14.81 -18.95 -20.56
N PRO A 266 14.15 -20.07 -20.85
CA PRO A 266 13.25 -20.20 -22.00
C PRO A 266 11.92 -19.43 -21.79
N THR A 267 11.70 -18.86 -20.61
CA THR A 267 10.50 -18.11 -20.23
C THR A 267 10.73 -16.61 -20.37
N ARG A 268 9.65 -15.84 -20.51
CA ARG A 268 9.69 -14.37 -20.54
C ARG A 268 10.16 -13.81 -19.20
N MET A 269 11.07 -12.86 -19.23
CA MET A 269 11.35 -12.03 -18.05
C MET A 269 10.15 -11.12 -17.76
N ASN A 270 9.69 -11.13 -16.51
CA ASN A 270 8.76 -10.16 -15.94
C ASN A 270 9.33 -9.70 -14.59
N ARG A 271 10.18 -8.65 -14.62
CA ARG A 271 10.98 -8.25 -13.46
C ARG A 271 10.74 -6.80 -13.06
N LEU A 272 10.69 -6.56 -11.76
CA LEU A 272 10.62 -5.24 -11.14
C LEU A 272 11.94 -4.93 -10.41
N ILE A 273 12.60 -3.85 -10.81
CA ILE A 273 13.71 -3.27 -10.05
C ILE A 273 13.16 -2.19 -9.13
N MET A 274 13.24 -2.43 -7.83
CA MET A 274 12.89 -1.46 -6.80
C MET A 274 14.14 -0.84 -6.20
N GLY A 275 14.12 0.46 -6.01
CA GLY A 275 15.21 1.15 -5.34
C GLY A 275 14.85 2.59 -5.02
N ASP A 276 15.53 3.16 -4.04
CA ASP A 276 15.34 4.55 -3.65
C ASP A 276 15.66 5.54 -4.80
N VAL A 277 15.20 6.77 -4.67
CA VAL A 277 15.55 7.84 -5.60
C VAL A 277 17.08 8.01 -5.61
N GLY A 278 17.65 7.95 -6.83
CA GLY A 278 19.10 8.05 -7.00
C GLY A 278 19.91 6.80 -6.66
N SER A 279 19.29 5.63 -6.46
CA SER A 279 20.01 4.34 -6.30
C SER A 279 20.64 3.80 -7.60
N GLY A 280 20.44 4.47 -8.73
CA GLY A 280 21.02 4.09 -10.01
C GLY A 280 20.30 2.98 -10.77
N LYS A 281 18.99 2.83 -10.59
CA LYS A 281 18.15 1.88 -11.36
C LYS A 281 18.30 2.06 -12.87
N THR A 282 18.41 3.30 -13.31
CA THR A 282 18.50 3.67 -14.75
C THR A 282 19.72 3.07 -15.44
N ILE A 283 20.88 3.00 -14.76
CA ILE A 283 22.08 2.38 -15.40
C ILE A 283 21.88 0.88 -15.58
N VAL A 284 21.24 0.19 -14.63
CA VAL A 284 20.93 -1.24 -14.76
C VAL A 284 19.96 -1.47 -15.93
N ALA A 285 18.96 -0.60 -16.10
CA ALA A 285 18.04 -0.63 -17.23
C ALA A 285 18.76 -0.39 -18.58
N PHE A 286 19.68 0.54 -18.62
CA PHE A 286 20.47 0.83 -19.83
C PHE A 286 21.39 -0.35 -20.19
N LEU A 287 22.02 -0.99 -19.21
CA LEU A 287 22.82 -2.19 -19.44
C LEU A 287 21.93 -3.37 -19.90
N ALA A 288 20.72 -3.51 -19.39
CA ALA A 288 19.77 -4.51 -19.87
C ALA A 288 19.37 -4.27 -21.35
N LEU A 289 19.15 -3.01 -21.76
CA LEU A 289 18.92 -2.65 -23.16
C LEU A 289 20.14 -2.95 -24.03
N TYR A 290 21.35 -2.72 -23.53
CA TYR A 290 22.58 -3.02 -24.25
C TYR A 290 22.77 -4.54 -24.43
N ILE A 291 22.49 -5.36 -23.41
CA ILE A 291 22.51 -6.82 -23.53
C ILE A 291 21.49 -7.28 -24.59
N ASN A 292 20.27 -6.74 -24.54
CA ASN A 292 19.22 -7.05 -25.50
C ASN A 292 19.63 -6.68 -26.95
N TYR A 293 20.30 -5.54 -27.13
CA TYR A 293 20.87 -5.11 -28.41
C TYR A 293 21.97 -6.07 -28.89
N LEU A 294 22.91 -6.46 -28.02
CA LEU A 294 23.97 -7.42 -28.36
C LEU A 294 23.40 -8.79 -28.78
N ALA A 295 22.23 -9.15 -28.27
CA ALA A 295 21.48 -10.36 -28.67
C ALA A 295 20.70 -10.18 -30.01
N GLY A 296 20.78 -9.01 -30.67
CA GLY A 296 20.16 -8.75 -31.98
C GLY A 296 18.69 -8.30 -31.89
N PHE A 297 18.23 -7.82 -30.74
CA PHE A 297 16.84 -7.38 -30.53
C PHE A 297 16.74 -5.87 -30.35
N GLN A 298 15.60 -5.31 -30.79
CA GLN A 298 15.23 -3.94 -30.48
C GLN A 298 14.74 -3.80 -29.03
N GLY A 299 14.97 -2.63 -28.44
CA GLY A 299 14.51 -2.32 -27.08
C GLY A 299 13.68 -1.05 -27.03
N VAL A 300 12.83 -0.97 -26.02
CA VAL A 300 11.98 0.20 -25.74
C VAL A 300 12.16 0.66 -24.30
N LEU A 301 12.28 1.98 -24.11
CA LEU A 301 12.23 2.61 -22.77
C LEU A 301 11.09 3.62 -22.71
N MET A 302 10.09 3.32 -21.90
CA MET A 302 8.94 4.20 -21.69
C MET A 302 9.14 5.02 -20.41
N ALA A 303 9.05 6.35 -20.55
CA ALA A 303 9.11 7.31 -19.46
C ALA A 303 7.76 8.01 -19.26
N PRO A 304 7.40 8.42 -18.04
CA PRO A 304 6.11 9.04 -17.74
C PRO A 304 5.96 10.45 -18.32
N THR A 305 7.06 11.16 -18.59
CA THR A 305 7.03 12.54 -19.10
C THR A 305 8.01 12.74 -20.24
N GLU A 306 7.77 13.75 -21.10
CA GLU A 306 8.68 14.10 -22.19
C GLU A 306 10.05 14.55 -21.70
N VAL A 307 10.10 15.29 -20.60
CA VAL A 307 11.35 15.76 -20.01
C VAL A 307 12.23 14.58 -19.59
N LEU A 308 11.63 13.59 -18.92
CA LEU A 308 12.35 12.39 -18.50
C LEU A 308 12.77 11.53 -19.70
N ALA A 309 11.92 11.42 -20.72
CA ALA A 309 12.27 10.73 -21.96
C ALA A 309 13.47 11.38 -22.65
N LYS A 310 13.51 12.72 -22.76
CA LYS A 310 14.64 13.49 -23.29
C LYS A 310 15.91 13.30 -22.45
N GLN A 311 15.77 13.28 -21.12
CA GLN A 311 16.90 13.02 -20.20
C GLN A 311 17.46 11.60 -20.37
N HIS A 312 16.62 10.58 -20.47
CA HIS A 312 17.06 9.20 -20.74
C HIS A 312 17.75 9.09 -22.09
N TYR A 313 17.19 9.74 -23.11
CA TYR A 313 17.80 9.78 -24.45
C TYR A 313 19.20 10.39 -24.42
N GLN A 314 19.35 11.55 -23.79
CA GLN A 314 20.67 12.21 -23.70
C GLN A 314 21.66 11.38 -22.85
N ASN A 315 21.23 10.80 -21.76
CA ASN A 315 22.08 9.94 -20.93
C ASN A 315 22.50 8.66 -21.67
N MET A 316 21.61 8.08 -22.48
CA MET A 316 21.92 6.91 -23.29
C MET A 316 22.98 7.26 -24.35
N LEU A 317 22.85 8.41 -25.05
CA LEU A 317 23.84 8.90 -26.00
C LEU A 317 25.21 9.18 -25.34
N ASN A 318 25.19 9.78 -24.14
CA ASN A 318 26.43 10.10 -23.43
C ASN A 318 27.19 8.84 -22.97
N LEU A 319 26.48 7.78 -22.59
CA LEU A 319 27.10 6.56 -22.07
C LEU A 319 27.51 5.58 -23.17
N PHE A 320 26.73 5.45 -24.24
CA PHE A 320 26.93 4.44 -25.26
C PHE A 320 27.38 5.04 -26.60
N GLY A 321 27.29 6.38 -26.77
CA GLY A 321 27.70 7.05 -28.00
C GLY A 321 27.04 6.48 -29.25
N ASN A 322 27.86 6.12 -30.22
CA ASN A 322 27.40 5.55 -31.50
C ASN A 322 27.35 4.01 -31.52
N LEU A 323 27.47 3.36 -30.36
CA LEU A 323 27.40 1.88 -30.28
C LEU A 323 26.00 1.33 -30.60
N MET A 324 24.95 2.12 -30.33
CA MET A 324 23.57 1.79 -30.62
C MET A 324 22.88 2.97 -31.31
N ARG A 325 21.96 2.68 -32.21
CA ARG A 325 21.14 3.71 -32.87
C ARG A 325 19.90 3.96 -32.00
N VAL A 326 19.95 5.07 -31.28
CA VAL A 326 18.90 5.46 -30.33
C VAL A 326 18.08 6.59 -30.93
N ASP A 327 16.76 6.56 -30.78
CA ASP A 327 15.89 7.66 -31.19
C ASP A 327 14.79 7.89 -30.14
N ILE A 328 14.09 9.02 -30.23
CA ILE A 328 13.07 9.43 -29.26
C ILE A 328 11.75 9.78 -29.93
N ILE A 329 10.64 9.30 -29.36
CA ILE A 329 9.30 9.63 -29.80
C ILE A 329 8.44 10.16 -28.64
N THR A 330 7.98 11.40 -28.78
CA THR A 330 7.12 12.08 -27.78
C THR A 330 5.96 12.76 -28.46
N GLY A 331 5.01 13.30 -27.69
CA GLY A 331 3.86 14.04 -28.22
C GLY A 331 4.24 15.30 -28.97
N SER A 332 5.41 15.91 -28.66
CA SER A 332 5.91 17.12 -29.28
C SER A 332 6.64 16.91 -30.62
N VAL A 333 6.90 15.66 -31.03
CA VAL A 333 7.57 15.33 -32.29
C VAL A 333 6.65 15.67 -33.48
N LYS A 334 7.18 16.40 -34.47
CA LYS A 334 6.42 16.76 -35.67
C LYS A 334 6.03 15.53 -36.49
N LYS A 335 4.84 15.56 -37.12
CA LYS A 335 4.28 14.44 -37.88
C LYS A 335 5.27 13.87 -38.93
N VAL A 336 6.01 14.72 -39.64
CA VAL A 336 6.98 14.30 -40.66
C VAL A 336 8.11 13.49 -40.04
N ASP A 337 8.67 13.95 -38.93
CA ASP A 337 9.76 13.27 -38.25
C ASP A 337 9.27 11.98 -37.57
N LYS A 338 8.03 11.98 -37.06
CA LYS A 338 7.38 10.78 -36.55
C LYS A 338 7.30 9.68 -37.61
N ILE A 339 6.89 9.98 -38.83
CA ILE A 339 6.82 9.01 -39.93
C ILE A 339 8.20 8.44 -40.22
N LYS A 340 9.25 9.27 -40.25
CA LYS A 340 10.65 8.80 -40.46
C LYS A 340 11.08 7.84 -39.34
N ILE A 341 10.79 8.18 -38.09
CA ILE A 341 11.11 7.32 -36.93
C ILE A 341 10.39 5.97 -37.07
N LEU A 342 9.09 6.00 -37.37
CA LEU A 342 8.28 4.77 -37.54
C LEU A 342 8.85 3.86 -38.63
N THR A 343 9.24 4.44 -39.76
CA THR A 343 9.88 3.68 -40.86
C THR A 343 11.18 3.04 -40.40
N LYS A 344 12.07 3.79 -39.74
CA LYS A 344 13.35 3.30 -39.23
C LYS A 344 13.19 2.20 -38.18
N VAL A 345 12.15 2.29 -37.30
CA VAL A 345 11.82 1.23 -36.31
C VAL A 345 11.42 -0.05 -37.06
N LYS A 346 10.57 0.07 -38.05
CA LYS A 346 10.06 -1.08 -38.83
C LYS A 346 11.18 -1.74 -39.66
N THR A 347 12.10 -0.99 -40.20
CA THR A 347 13.26 -1.54 -40.96
C THR A 347 14.34 -2.12 -40.06
N GLY A 348 14.33 -1.76 -38.76
CA GLY A 348 15.37 -2.15 -37.79
C GLY A 348 16.59 -1.23 -37.81
N ASP A 349 16.44 0.01 -38.32
CA ASP A 349 17.51 1.03 -38.32
C ASP A 349 17.58 1.82 -37.01
N ILE A 350 16.64 1.57 -36.08
CA ILE A 350 16.66 2.02 -34.68
C ILE A 350 16.77 0.79 -33.81
N ASP A 351 17.77 0.76 -32.92
CA ASP A 351 18.01 -0.32 -31.98
C ASP A 351 17.24 -0.09 -30.67
N ILE A 352 17.22 1.16 -30.20
CA ILE A 352 16.50 1.54 -28.95
C ILE A 352 15.60 2.74 -29.24
N LEU A 353 14.31 2.58 -28.91
CA LEU A 353 13.32 3.67 -28.98
C LEU A 353 12.94 4.11 -27.59
N ILE A 354 13.16 5.40 -27.28
CA ILE A 354 12.77 6.01 -26.00
C ILE A 354 11.54 6.88 -26.24
N GLY A 355 10.58 6.90 -25.31
CA GLY A 355 9.42 7.78 -25.47
C GLY A 355 8.47 7.77 -24.29
N THR A 356 7.33 8.42 -24.51
CA THR A 356 6.23 8.50 -23.55
C THR A 356 5.06 7.60 -23.99
N HIS A 357 3.83 7.95 -23.61
CA HIS A 357 2.62 7.28 -24.10
C HIS A 357 2.52 7.20 -25.65
N ALA A 358 3.29 8.00 -26.38
CA ALA A 358 3.38 7.92 -27.82
C ALA A 358 3.85 6.53 -28.30
N LEU A 359 4.57 5.78 -27.47
CA LEU A 359 5.00 4.40 -27.74
C LEU A 359 3.86 3.39 -27.80
N LEU A 360 2.71 3.70 -27.21
CA LEU A 360 1.51 2.84 -27.18
C LEU A 360 0.75 2.86 -28.52
N ASN A 361 1.06 3.80 -29.42
CA ASN A 361 0.38 3.96 -30.70
C ASN A 361 0.49 2.67 -31.52
N GLU A 362 -0.62 2.18 -32.05
CA GLU A 362 -0.72 0.97 -32.86
C GLU A 362 0.12 1.04 -34.15
N ASP A 363 0.36 2.24 -34.69
CA ASP A 363 1.19 2.44 -35.89
C ASP A 363 2.66 2.06 -35.69
N ILE A 364 3.13 1.89 -34.45
CA ILE A 364 4.52 1.50 -34.17
C ILE A 364 4.67 -0.02 -34.32
N VAL A 365 5.30 -0.43 -35.38
CA VAL A 365 5.63 -1.82 -35.65
C VAL A 365 7.14 -2.01 -35.55
N TYR A 366 7.57 -2.91 -34.68
CA TYR A 366 8.98 -3.26 -34.49
C TYR A 366 9.36 -4.41 -35.40
N LYS A 367 10.62 -4.42 -35.88
CA LYS A 367 11.15 -5.54 -36.65
C LYS A 367 11.40 -6.77 -35.76
N ASN A 368 12.01 -6.54 -34.59
CA ASN A 368 12.36 -7.61 -33.64
C ASN A 368 12.44 -7.08 -32.21
N LEU A 369 11.29 -6.75 -31.61
CA LEU A 369 11.23 -6.23 -30.22
C LEU A 369 11.52 -7.35 -29.22
N GLY A 370 12.54 -7.18 -28.37
CA GLY A 370 12.95 -8.16 -27.38
C GLY A 370 12.83 -7.70 -25.93
N LEU A 371 12.85 -6.38 -25.67
CA LEU A 371 12.78 -5.86 -24.29
C LEU A 371 12.01 -4.55 -24.24
N VAL A 372 11.08 -4.47 -23.31
CA VAL A 372 10.36 -3.26 -22.93
C VAL A 372 10.74 -2.88 -21.50
N ILE A 373 11.17 -1.66 -21.30
CA ILE A 373 11.42 -1.08 -19.98
C ILE A 373 10.41 0.03 -19.71
N THR A 374 9.80 0.00 -18.53
CA THR A 374 8.87 1.06 -18.08
C THR A 374 9.42 1.70 -16.83
N ASP A 375 9.72 3.00 -16.90
CA ASP A 375 10.16 3.77 -15.74
C ASP A 375 8.95 4.33 -14.96
N GLU A 376 9.04 4.36 -13.64
CA GLU A 376 7.97 4.78 -12.72
C GLU A 376 6.64 4.02 -12.96
N GLN A 377 6.68 2.70 -12.84
CA GLN A 377 5.59 1.77 -13.15
C GLN A 377 4.20 2.21 -12.64
N HIS A 378 4.13 2.82 -11.44
CA HIS A 378 2.87 3.23 -10.81
C HIS A 378 2.10 4.31 -11.58
N ARG A 379 2.74 4.95 -12.57
CA ARG A 379 2.14 5.99 -13.44
C ARG A 379 1.43 5.41 -14.66
N PHE A 380 1.54 4.11 -14.91
CA PHE A 380 0.97 3.46 -16.08
C PHE A 380 -0.10 2.44 -15.69
N GLY A 381 -1.26 2.51 -16.34
CA GLY A 381 -2.34 1.56 -16.16
C GLY A 381 -1.98 0.15 -16.66
N VAL A 382 -2.66 -0.88 -16.15
CA VAL A 382 -2.47 -2.29 -16.54
C VAL A 382 -2.61 -2.47 -18.05
N ASN A 383 -3.64 -1.88 -18.66
CA ASN A 383 -3.89 -1.97 -20.12
C ASN A 383 -2.76 -1.38 -20.96
N GLN A 384 -2.13 -0.29 -20.52
CA GLN A 384 -1.02 0.34 -21.22
C GLN A 384 0.22 -0.56 -21.26
N ARG A 385 0.48 -1.29 -20.18
CA ARG A 385 1.58 -2.26 -20.08
C ARG A 385 1.34 -3.45 -21.01
N ARG A 386 0.10 -3.96 -21.07
CA ARG A 386 -0.29 -5.06 -21.95
C ARG A 386 -0.09 -4.70 -23.42
N ILE A 387 -0.53 -3.53 -23.87
CA ILE A 387 -0.36 -3.06 -25.25
C ILE A 387 1.11 -3.10 -25.69
N LEU A 388 2.05 -2.71 -24.86
CA LEU A 388 3.47 -2.76 -25.19
C LEU A 388 4.02 -4.19 -25.27
N GLN A 389 3.55 -5.08 -24.42
CA GLN A 389 3.92 -6.50 -24.46
C GLN A 389 3.42 -7.20 -25.73
N GLU A 390 2.25 -6.82 -26.19
CA GLU A 390 1.61 -7.39 -27.40
C GLU A 390 2.24 -6.90 -28.71
N LYS A 391 3.10 -5.86 -28.70
CA LYS A 391 3.80 -5.34 -29.89
C LYS A 391 4.94 -6.22 -30.41
N GLY A 392 5.27 -7.30 -29.72
CA GLY A 392 6.29 -8.25 -30.17
C GLY A 392 6.02 -9.66 -29.66
N ASN A 393 6.63 -10.64 -30.31
CA ASN A 393 6.52 -12.04 -29.89
C ASN A 393 7.46 -12.29 -28.71
N ASN A 394 6.90 -12.67 -27.54
CA ASN A 394 7.68 -13.09 -26.37
C ASN A 394 8.60 -11.99 -25.80
N VAL A 395 8.09 -10.79 -25.69
CA VAL A 395 8.83 -9.61 -25.20
C VAL A 395 9.11 -9.71 -23.72
N ASP A 396 10.35 -9.51 -23.33
CA ASP A 396 10.75 -9.34 -21.93
C ASP A 396 10.31 -7.99 -21.39
N VAL A 397 9.95 -7.94 -20.12
CA VAL A 397 9.52 -6.71 -19.47
C VAL A 397 10.30 -6.45 -18.19
N LEU A 398 10.81 -5.23 -18.11
CA LEU A 398 11.50 -4.71 -16.94
C LEU A 398 10.80 -3.44 -16.44
N TYR A 399 10.37 -3.46 -15.22
CA TYR A 399 9.77 -2.31 -14.55
C TYR A 399 10.77 -1.67 -13.60
N LEU A 400 10.76 -0.33 -13.55
CA LEU A 400 11.52 0.43 -12.57
C LEU A 400 10.55 1.15 -11.64
N SER A 401 10.84 1.13 -10.34
CA SER A 401 10.08 1.89 -9.33
C SER A 401 11.03 2.64 -8.41
N ALA A 402 10.83 3.97 -8.30
CA ALA A 402 11.53 4.80 -7.32
C ALA A 402 10.78 4.86 -5.97
N THR A 403 9.58 4.28 -5.89
CA THR A 403 8.93 4.07 -4.60
C THR A 403 9.47 2.76 -4.01
N PRO A 404 10.22 2.83 -2.91
CA PRO A 404 10.50 1.62 -2.15
C PRO A 404 9.16 1.13 -1.59
N ILE A 405 8.70 -0.01 -2.10
CA ILE A 405 7.50 -0.68 -1.59
C ILE A 405 7.97 -1.70 -0.58
N PRO A 406 7.35 -1.82 0.60
CA PRO A 406 7.68 -2.90 1.52
C PRO A 406 7.67 -4.24 0.77
N ARG A 407 8.70 -5.07 1.02
CA ARG A 407 8.84 -6.37 0.32
C ARG A 407 7.57 -7.21 0.38
N THR A 408 6.85 -7.09 1.47
CA THR A 408 5.54 -7.70 1.73
C THR A 408 4.48 -7.31 0.72
N LEU A 409 4.30 -6.01 0.58
CA LEU A 409 3.32 -5.43 -0.32
C LEU A 409 3.71 -5.68 -1.79
N ALA A 410 5.00 -5.65 -2.08
CA ALA A 410 5.51 -5.97 -3.40
C ALA A 410 5.23 -7.42 -3.80
N LEU A 411 5.35 -8.37 -2.89
CA LEU A 411 5.03 -9.79 -3.13
C LEU A 411 3.53 -10.04 -3.36
N THR A 412 2.66 -9.18 -2.82
CA THR A 412 1.19 -9.30 -2.99
C THR A 412 0.69 -8.57 -4.23
N ILE A 413 1.19 -7.37 -4.49
CA ILE A 413 0.75 -6.55 -5.65
C ILE A 413 1.39 -7.05 -6.95
N TYR A 414 2.63 -7.52 -6.87
CA TYR A 414 3.45 -7.92 -8.03
C TYR A 414 3.85 -9.39 -7.95
N GLY A 415 2.98 -10.25 -7.43
CA GLY A 415 3.28 -11.68 -7.21
C GLY A 415 3.64 -12.46 -8.46
N ASP A 416 3.24 -11.97 -9.63
CA ASP A 416 3.59 -12.48 -10.96
C ASP A 416 4.98 -12.02 -11.44
N MET A 417 5.62 -11.04 -10.74
CA MET A 417 6.92 -10.48 -11.12
C MET A 417 8.05 -10.99 -10.23
N SER A 418 9.23 -11.13 -10.82
CA SER A 418 10.48 -11.29 -10.08
C SER A 418 10.98 -9.92 -9.60
N ILE A 419 11.52 -9.83 -8.37
CA ILE A 419 11.86 -8.55 -7.75
C ILE A 419 13.35 -8.49 -7.43
N SER A 420 14.03 -7.44 -7.94
CA SER A 420 15.39 -7.06 -7.54
C SER A 420 15.37 -5.76 -6.77
N GLN A 421 16.10 -5.67 -5.65
CA GLN A 421 16.13 -4.49 -4.79
C GLN A 421 17.52 -3.83 -4.79
N ILE A 422 17.56 -2.50 -5.01
CA ILE A 422 18.76 -1.68 -4.91
C ILE A 422 18.57 -0.71 -3.75
N LYS A 423 19.08 -1.07 -2.57
CA LYS A 423 18.97 -0.27 -1.35
C LYS A 423 20.13 0.70 -1.19
N SER A 424 21.32 0.34 -1.69
CA SER A 424 22.52 1.15 -1.58
C SER A 424 22.45 2.38 -2.48
N LYS A 425 22.85 3.53 -1.93
CA LYS A 425 23.16 4.73 -2.72
C LYS A 425 24.65 4.70 -3.11
N PRO A 426 25.04 5.30 -4.26
CA PRO A 426 26.45 5.49 -4.59
C PRO A 426 27.21 6.20 -3.46
N ALA A 427 28.48 5.80 -3.23
CA ALA A 427 29.26 6.17 -2.05
C ALA A 427 29.54 7.68 -1.87
N ASP A 428 29.46 8.48 -2.93
CA ASP A 428 29.85 9.89 -2.93
C ASP A 428 28.73 10.87 -2.52
N ARG A 429 27.55 10.38 -2.10
CA ARG A 429 26.42 11.25 -1.76
C ARG A 429 26.31 11.48 -0.26
N LYS A 430 26.24 12.77 0.13
CA LYS A 430 25.93 13.15 1.51
C LYS A 430 24.47 12.90 1.84
N GLU A 431 24.22 12.53 3.08
CA GLU A 431 22.85 12.39 3.59
C GLU A 431 22.14 13.74 3.63
N ILE A 432 20.85 13.73 3.28
CA ILE A 432 20.02 14.93 3.30
C ILE A 432 19.62 15.21 4.76
N CYS A 433 19.95 16.40 5.24
CA CYS A 433 19.55 16.85 6.57
C CYS A 433 18.07 17.26 6.53
N THR A 434 17.19 16.45 7.12
CA THR A 434 15.76 16.73 7.20
C THR A 434 15.43 17.37 8.55
N LYS A 435 14.61 18.44 8.56
CA LYS A 435 14.16 19.14 9.76
C LYS A 435 12.67 19.40 9.70
N LEU A 436 11.98 19.08 10.78
CA LEU A 436 10.58 19.45 11.00
C LEU A 436 10.52 20.82 11.68
N VAL A 437 9.80 21.77 11.08
CA VAL A 437 9.73 23.16 11.55
C VAL A 437 8.26 23.60 11.69
N LYS A 438 7.91 24.27 12.76
CA LYS A 438 6.57 24.84 12.96
C LYS A 438 6.41 26.17 12.20
N ASN A 439 5.20 26.52 11.79
CA ASN A 439 4.94 27.78 11.08
C ASN A 439 5.41 29.03 11.84
N LYS A 440 5.34 29.03 13.17
CA LYS A 440 5.86 30.13 14.00
C LYS A 440 7.38 30.35 13.86
N ASP A 441 8.12 29.31 13.52
CA ASP A 441 9.57 29.29 13.40
C ASP A 441 10.04 29.40 11.94
N ILE A 442 9.16 29.77 11.01
CA ILE A 442 9.42 29.85 9.56
C ILE A 442 10.63 30.74 9.22
N LYS A 443 10.95 31.70 10.05
CA LYS A 443 12.11 32.59 9.87
C LYS A 443 13.41 31.80 9.72
N ILE A 444 13.58 30.70 10.46
CA ILE A 444 14.75 29.81 10.36
C ILE A 444 14.89 29.25 8.93
N VAL A 445 13.76 28.88 8.33
CA VAL A 445 13.74 28.34 6.95
C VAL A 445 14.05 29.43 5.94
N LEU A 446 13.48 30.64 6.09
CA LEU A 446 13.76 31.78 5.21
C LEU A 446 15.23 32.20 5.27
N ASP A 447 15.83 32.26 6.45
CA ASP A 447 17.25 32.57 6.62
C ASP A 447 18.15 31.49 5.97
N ALA A 448 17.79 30.21 6.11
CA ALA A 448 18.47 29.10 5.44
C ALA A 448 18.34 29.21 3.91
N MET A 449 17.14 29.56 3.37
CA MET A 449 16.94 29.79 1.94
C MET A 449 17.84 30.92 1.40
N VAL A 450 17.95 32.03 2.14
CA VAL A 450 18.83 33.14 1.78
C VAL A 450 20.30 32.71 1.72
N ASN A 451 20.74 31.88 2.67
CA ASN A 451 22.10 31.38 2.69
C ASN A 451 22.42 30.49 1.49
N GLU A 452 21.52 29.56 1.15
CA GLU A 452 21.70 28.69 -0.02
C GLU A 452 21.74 29.50 -1.34
N ILE A 453 20.88 30.51 -1.47
CA ILE A 453 20.86 31.40 -2.63
C ILE A 453 22.15 32.23 -2.74
N LYS A 454 22.69 32.73 -1.61
CA LYS A 454 23.99 33.44 -1.60
C LYS A 454 25.14 32.55 -2.04
N LEU A 455 25.08 31.25 -1.77
CA LEU A 455 26.03 30.26 -2.25
C LEU A 455 25.84 29.92 -3.73
N GLY A 456 24.82 30.49 -4.39
CA GLY A 456 24.52 30.24 -5.81
C GLY A 456 23.61 29.04 -6.05
N HIS A 457 23.15 28.36 -4.99
CA HIS A 457 22.33 27.18 -5.10
C HIS A 457 20.87 27.49 -5.44
N GLN A 458 20.09 26.43 -5.71
CA GLN A 458 18.69 26.51 -6.08
C GLN A 458 17.81 25.77 -5.09
N ILE A 459 16.54 26.16 -5.01
CA ILE A 459 15.60 25.71 -3.99
C ILE A 459 14.30 25.25 -4.63
N TYR A 460 13.80 24.11 -4.20
CA TYR A 460 12.43 23.66 -4.45
C TYR A 460 11.53 24.05 -3.29
N VAL A 461 10.37 24.60 -3.59
CA VAL A 461 9.31 24.89 -2.62
C VAL A 461 8.04 24.20 -3.07
N VAL A 462 7.47 23.37 -2.21
CA VAL A 462 6.29 22.54 -2.54
C VAL A 462 5.14 22.88 -1.59
N ALA A 463 3.94 23.08 -2.16
CA ALA A 463 2.69 23.19 -1.42
C ALA A 463 1.75 22.04 -1.79
N PRO A 464 0.87 21.58 -0.86
CA PRO A 464 -0.06 20.49 -1.13
C PRO A 464 -1.13 20.92 -2.13
N LEU A 465 -1.64 19.94 -2.91
CA LEU A 465 -2.90 20.08 -3.61
C LEU A 465 -4.03 20.16 -2.57
N ILE A 466 -4.98 21.08 -2.76
CA ILE A 466 -6.24 21.13 -2.02
C ILE A 466 -7.28 20.44 -2.90
N ASP A 467 -8.32 19.83 -2.32
CA ASP A 467 -9.31 18.98 -3.03
C ASP A 467 -10.01 19.67 -4.21
N ASP A 468 -9.89 20.99 -4.32
CA ASP A 468 -10.37 21.80 -5.43
C ASP A 468 -9.17 22.36 -6.23
N GLU A 469 -9.15 22.16 -7.56
CA GLU A 469 -8.03 22.59 -8.42
C GLU A 469 -7.82 24.11 -8.39
N GLU A 470 -8.88 24.91 -8.24
CA GLU A 470 -8.80 26.36 -8.10
C GLU A 470 -8.16 26.76 -6.76
N SER A 471 -8.56 26.11 -5.67
CA SER A 471 -8.00 26.36 -4.34
C SER A 471 -6.52 25.95 -4.23
N SER A 472 -6.09 24.94 -4.99
CA SER A 472 -4.68 24.49 -5.09
C SER A 472 -3.82 25.55 -5.78
N LEU A 473 -4.32 26.14 -6.84
CA LEU A 473 -3.66 27.20 -7.58
C LEU A 473 -3.52 28.45 -6.70
N ASP A 474 -4.58 28.85 -6.01
CA ASP A 474 -4.58 29.98 -5.08
C ASP A 474 -3.58 29.79 -3.94
N SER A 475 -3.40 28.57 -3.45
CA SER A 475 -2.43 28.28 -2.38
C SER A 475 -0.98 28.49 -2.84
N VAL A 476 -0.65 28.09 -4.07
CA VAL A 476 0.71 28.22 -4.63
C VAL A 476 1.00 29.69 -5.03
N ILE A 477 0.03 30.38 -5.60
CA ILE A 477 0.12 31.83 -5.92
C ILE A 477 0.24 32.65 -4.63
N THR A 478 -0.54 32.31 -3.61
CA THR A 478 -0.44 32.98 -2.30
C THR A 478 0.94 32.78 -1.67
N LEU A 479 1.50 31.57 -1.79
CA LEU A 479 2.84 31.27 -1.30
C LEU A 479 3.91 32.03 -2.08
N GLU A 480 3.80 32.11 -3.41
CA GLU A 480 4.68 32.92 -4.25
C GLU A 480 4.66 34.38 -3.81
N ASN A 481 3.47 34.97 -3.63
CA ASN A 481 3.31 36.34 -3.17
C ASN A 481 3.96 36.59 -1.79
N LYS A 482 3.77 35.66 -0.82
CA LYS A 482 4.41 35.72 0.50
C LYS A 482 5.92 35.68 0.40
N LEU A 483 6.49 34.78 -0.41
CA LEU A 483 7.94 34.68 -0.61
C LEU A 483 8.49 35.89 -1.35
N ASN A 484 7.77 36.43 -2.35
CA ASN A 484 8.14 37.68 -3.02
C ASN A 484 8.20 38.86 -2.07
N VAL A 485 7.28 38.98 -1.11
CA VAL A 485 7.32 39.98 -0.06
C VAL A 485 8.50 39.73 0.88
N ALA A 486 8.70 38.48 1.34
CA ALA A 486 9.78 38.13 2.26
C ALA A 486 11.18 38.40 1.68
N PHE A 487 11.36 38.23 0.38
CA PHE A 487 12.63 38.45 -0.33
C PHE A 487 12.70 39.78 -1.10
N ASN A 488 11.77 40.70 -0.84
CA ASN A 488 11.74 42.04 -1.47
C ASN A 488 11.81 41.98 -3.01
N LYS A 489 11.22 40.95 -3.63
CA LYS A 489 11.24 40.72 -5.09
C LYS A 489 12.64 40.66 -5.73
N LYS A 490 13.70 40.37 -4.97
CA LYS A 490 15.08 40.36 -5.46
C LYS A 490 15.53 39.00 -5.99
N ILE A 491 14.77 37.93 -5.73
CA ILE A 491 15.15 36.56 -6.09
C ILE A 491 14.28 36.09 -7.25
N PRO A 492 14.86 35.61 -8.37
CA PRO A 492 14.11 35.06 -9.48
C PRO A 492 13.36 33.77 -9.05
N MET A 493 12.04 33.80 -9.13
CA MET A 493 11.17 32.66 -8.80
C MET A 493 10.44 32.17 -10.04
N GLY A 494 10.11 30.89 -10.07
CA GLY A 494 9.28 30.26 -11.08
C GLY A 494 8.15 29.49 -10.43
N LEU A 495 6.96 29.55 -11.02
CA LEU A 495 5.76 28.85 -10.59
C LEU A 495 5.47 27.68 -11.53
N LEU A 496 5.22 26.48 -11.00
CA LEU A 496 4.92 25.28 -11.76
C LEU A 496 3.69 24.57 -11.18
N HIS A 497 2.62 24.41 -11.98
CA HIS A 497 1.39 23.76 -11.53
C HIS A 497 0.73 22.91 -12.63
N GLY A 498 -0.21 22.03 -12.25
CA GLY A 498 -0.83 21.04 -13.13
C GLY A 498 -1.50 21.62 -14.39
N GLN A 499 -2.20 22.75 -14.25
CA GLN A 499 -3.00 23.39 -15.32
C GLN A 499 -2.16 24.08 -16.43
N MET A 500 -0.84 24.22 -16.24
CA MET A 500 0.02 24.84 -17.26
C MET A 500 0.16 23.96 -18.49
N LYS A 501 0.27 24.58 -19.67
CA LYS A 501 0.59 23.88 -20.92
C LYS A 501 2.01 23.27 -20.84
N ASN A 502 2.21 22.14 -21.47
CA ASN A 502 3.51 21.45 -21.43
C ASN A 502 4.68 22.34 -21.89
N SER A 503 4.47 23.17 -22.92
CA SER A 503 5.49 24.12 -23.39
C SER A 503 5.91 25.13 -22.32
N GLN A 504 4.98 25.62 -21.50
CA GLN A 504 5.27 26.55 -20.41
C GLN A 504 6.00 25.84 -19.26
N LYS A 505 5.60 24.57 -18.95
CA LYS A 505 6.30 23.74 -17.96
C LYS A 505 7.75 23.49 -18.39
N ASP A 506 7.96 23.15 -19.66
CA ASP A 506 9.29 22.90 -20.22
C ASP A 506 10.16 24.18 -20.16
N GLU A 507 9.59 25.37 -20.47
CA GLU A 507 10.31 26.63 -20.40
C GLU A 507 10.76 26.98 -18.98
N ILE A 508 9.87 26.86 -17.99
CA ILE A 508 10.18 27.13 -16.59
C ILE A 508 11.24 26.15 -16.08
N MET A 509 11.08 24.87 -16.40
CA MET A 509 12.06 23.85 -16.00
C MET A 509 13.42 24.08 -16.63
N ASN A 510 13.48 24.48 -17.91
CA ASN A 510 14.74 24.83 -18.58
C ASN A 510 15.39 26.06 -17.91
N ASN A 511 14.62 27.10 -17.59
CA ASN A 511 15.10 28.27 -16.88
C ASN A 511 15.61 27.94 -15.47
N PHE A 512 14.96 26.99 -14.79
CA PHE A 512 15.43 26.51 -13.50
C PHE A 512 16.71 25.68 -13.65
N THR A 513 16.76 24.72 -14.57
CA THR A 513 17.95 23.89 -14.81
C THR A 513 19.17 24.75 -15.19
N ASN A 514 18.97 25.81 -15.98
CA ASN A 514 20.01 26.74 -16.37
C ASN A 514 20.38 27.79 -15.30
N GLY A 515 19.78 27.70 -14.10
CA GLY A 515 20.09 28.58 -12.97
C GLY A 515 19.54 30.01 -13.05
N LYS A 516 18.72 30.33 -14.08
CA LYS A 516 18.04 31.63 -14.22
C LYS A 516 16.97 31.84 -13.15
N ILE A 517 16.28 30.77 -12.76
CA ILE A 517 15.35 30.71 -11.64
C ILE A 517 16.09 30.11 -10.44
N LYS A 518 16.00 30.76 -9.26
CA LYS A 518 16.64 30.33 -8.04
C LYS A 518 15.67 29.56 -7.11
N ILE A 519 14.40 29.92 -7.10
CA ILE A 519 13.37 29.25 -6.32
C ILE A 519 12.29 28.75 -7.30
N LEU A 520 12.05 27.44 -7.31
CA LEU A 520 10.95 26.85 -8.04
C LEU A 520 9.83 26.46 -7.07
N ILE A 521 8.69 27.15 -7.19
CA ILE A 521 7.51 26.93 -6.37
C ILE A 521 6.55 26.03 -7.17
N SER A 522 6.08 24.95 -6.55
CA SER A 522 5.23 23.98 -7.27
C SER A 522 4.25 23.28 -6.35
N THR A 523 3.23 22.69 -6.96
CA THR A 523 2.45 21.59 -6.39
C THR A 523 3.24 20.27 -6.52
N THR A 524 2.60 19.12 -6.30
CA THR A 524 3.19 17.77 -6.44
C THR A 524 3.76 17.44 -7.83
N VAL A 525 3.58 18.33 -8.82
CA VAL A 525 4.08 18.13 -10.21
C VAL A 525 5.60 17.91 -10.29
N ILE A 526 6.37 18.36 -9.28
CA ILE A 526 7.84 18.12 -9.19
C ILE A 526 8.18 16.65 -8.90
N GLU A 527 7.24 15.80 -8.53
CA GLU A 527 7.51 14.37 -8.34
C GLU A 527 8.12 13.71 -9.59
N VAL A 528 8.02 14.33 -10.76
CA VAL A 528 8.41 13.74 -12.02
C VAL A 528 9.77 14.25 -12.53
N GLY A 529 10.78 13.47 -12.27
CA GLY A 529 11.87 13.11 -13.16
C GLY A 529 12.99 14.12 -13.48
N VAL A 530 12.90 15.42 -13.25
CA VAL A 530 13.96 16.36 -13.65
C VAL A 530 15.08 16.41 -12.62
N ASP A 531 16.30 16.17 -13.06
CA ASP A 531 17.50 16.18 -12.24
C ASP A 531 18.18 17.55 -12.32
N VAL A 532 18.17 18.31 -11.21
CA VAL A 532 18.88 19.59 -11.13
C VAL A 532 19.95 19.48 -10.06
N ALA A 533 21.18 19.25 -10.50
CA ALA A 533 22.32 19.00 -9.60
C ALA A 533 22.60 20.16 -8.63
N ASN A 534 22.30 21.41 -9.02
CA ASN A 534 22.54 22.61 -8.20
C ASN A 534 21.42 22.90 -7.17
N ALA A 535 20.34 22.08 -7.15
CA ALA A 535 19.27 22.22 -6.15
C ALA A 535 19.67 21.51 -4.87
N THR A 536 19.94 22.27 -3.79
CA THR A 536 20.41 21.77 -2.50
C THR A 536 19.35 21.82 -1.41
N MET A 537 18.23 22.53 -1.62
CA MET A 537 17.22 22.69 -0.60
C MET A 537 15.83 22.36 -1.11
N MET A 538 15.09 21.58 -0.32
CA MET A 538 13.66 21.28 -0.48
C MET A 538 12.90 21.86 0.70
N VAL A 539 11.84 22.64 0.44
CA VAL A 539 10.94 23.17 1.46
C VAL A 539 9.54 22.71 1.17
N VAL A 540 8.89 22.00 2.09
CA VAL A 540 7.54 21.47 1.92
C VAL A 540 6.61 22.12 2.94
N PHE A 541 5.64 22.88 2.45
CA PHE A 541 4.61 23.50 3.29
C PHE A 541 3.45 22.54 3.56
N ASN A 542 2.86 22.62 4.76
CA ASN A 542 1.77 21.74 5.22
C ASN A 542 2.11 20.25 4.99
N ALA A 543 3.31 19.85 5.44
CA ALA A 543 3.87 18.53 5.20
C ALA A 543 2.99 17.38 5.72
N GLU A 544 2.13 17.64 6.72
CA GLU A 544 1.16 16.68 7.26
C GLU A 544 0.11 16.22 6.24
N ARG A 545 -0.08 16.96 5.15
CA ARG A 545 -1.05 16.61 4.08
C ARG A 545 -0.49 15.64 3.06
N PHE A 546 0.82 15.41 3.05
CA PHE A 546 1.47 14.49 2.13
C PHE A 546 1.63 13.09 2.73
N GLY A 547 1.62 12.06 1.90
CA GLY A 547 2.06 10.72 2.28
C GLY A 547 3.58 10.68 2.52
N LEU A 548 4.05 9.77 3.40
CA LEU A 548 5.49 9.63 3.66
C LEU A 548 6.28 9.27 2.41
N ALA A 549 5.73 8.40 1.56
CA ALA A 549 6.34 8.02 0.29
C ALA A 549 6.53 9.23 -0.64
N THR A 550 5.51 10.11 -0.75
CA THR A 550 5.58 11.34 -1.54
C THR A 550 6.62 12.31 -0.97
N LEU A 551 6.62 12.52 0.36
CA LEU A 551 7.62 13.37 1.01
C LEU A 551 9.05 12.84 0.80
N HIS A 552 9.23 11.53 0.87
CA HIS A 552 10.52 10.89 0.60
C HIS A 552 10.96 11.09 -0.86
N GLN A 553 10.05 10.95 -1.83
CA GLN A 553 10.33 11.23 -3.25
C GLN A 553 10.70 12.69 -3.49
N LEU A 554 9.98 13.64 -2.88
CA LEU A 554 10.28 15.07 -2.93
C LEU A 554 11.66 15.35 -2.33
N ARG A 555 11.96 14.80 -1.15
CA ARG A 555 13.28 14.90 -0.52
C ARG A 555 14.39 14.39 -1.45
N GLY A 556 14.17 13.29 -2.17
CA GLY A 556 15.12 12.73 -3.11
C GLY A 556 15.39 13.58 -4.37
N ARG A 557 14.68 14.71 -4.56
CA ARG A 557 14.95 15.66 -5.65
C ARG A 557 16.17 16.56 -5.37
N VAL A 558 16.64 16.62 -4.14
CA VAL A 558 17.88 17.26 -3.74
C VAL A 558 18.93 16.22 -3.33
N GLY A 559 20.18 16.64 -3.10
CA GLY A 559 21.27 15.72 -2.71
C GLY A 559 21.76 14.87 -3.88
N ARG A 560 21.82 15.43 -5.10
CA ARG A 560 22.28 14.75 -6.31
C ARG A 560 23.70 15.06 -6.70
N ASN A 561 24.39 15.83 -5.88
CA ASN A 561 25.80 16.18 -5.97
C ASN A 561 26.49 15.94 -4.62
N ASN A 562 27.77 16.32 -4.50
CA ASN A 562 28.56 16.18 -3.28
C ASN A 562 28.31 17.32 -2.26
N LEU A 563 27.35 18.23 -2.55
CA LEU A 563 26.99 19.33 -1.66
C LEU A 563 26.07 18.84 -0.55
N GLN A 564 26.18 19.46 0.64
CA GLN A 564 25.21 19.22 1.69
C GLN A 564 23.83 19.72 1.26
N SER A 565 22.83 18.89 1.42
CA SER A 565 21.46 19.23 1.05
C SER A 565 20.51 19.16 2.24
N TYR A 566 19.45 19.94 2.19
CA TYR A 566 18.51 20.17 3.28
C TYR A 566 17.07 19.93 2.82
N CYS A 567 16.26 19.35 3.70
CA CYS A 567 14.82 19.22 3.52
C CYS A 567 14.09 19.78 4.75
N TYR A 568 13.32 20.84 4.56
CA TYR A 568 12.51 21.45 5.61
C TYR A 568 11.05 21.06 5.41
N LEU A 569 10.48 20.39 6.41
CA LEU A 569 9.08 20.01 6.47
C LEU A 569 8.36 20.98 7.40
N ILE A 570 7.46 21.81 6.88
CA ILE A 570 6.74 22.82 7.65
C ILE A 570 5.37 22.25 8.01
N SER A 571 5.11 22.11 9.32
CA SER A 571 3.85 21.60 9.87
C SER A 571 3.62 22.08 11.28
N ASP A 572 2.38 22.45 11.61
CA ASP A 572 1.98 22.74 12.99
C ASP A 572 1.49 21.50 13.74
N SER A 573 1.16 20.42 13.01
CA SER A 573 0.79 19.14 13.60
C SER A 573 2.04 18.31 13.90
N ASP A 574 2.23 17.98 15.18
CA ASP A 574 3.31 17.09 15.65
C ASP A 574 2.89 15.64 15.47
N THR A 575 3.08 15.10 14.24
CA THR A 575 2.70 13.73 13.91
C THR A 575 3.96 12.84 13.98
N GLU A 576 3.86 11.70 14.69
CA GLU A 576 4.91 10.66 14.70
C GLU A 576 5.34 10.27 13.28
N ARG A 577 4.41 10.36 12.32
CA ARG A 577 4.68 10.12 10.92
C ARG A 577 5.78 11.00 10.32
N LEU A 578 5.78 12.30 10.59
CA LEU A 578 6.79 13.23 10.05
C LEU A 578 8.15 13.02 10.69
N LYS A 579 8.21 12.59 11.95
CA LYS A 579 9.46 12.29 12.67
C LYS A 579 10.25 11.15 12.00
N VAL A 580 9.56 10.18 11.39
CA VAL A 580 10.21 9.10 10.64
C VAL A 580 11.12 9.62 9.53
N LEU A 581 10.72 10.72 8.86
CA LEU A 581 11.54 11.35 7.81
C LEU A 581 12.74 12.14 8.37
N GLU A 582 12.63 12.66 9.58
CA GLU A 582 13.72 13.33 10.27
C GLU A 582 14.77 12.33 10.77
N GLU A 583 14.33 11.17 11.23
CA GLU A 583 15.16 10.11 11.81
C GLU A 583 15.88 9.23 10.79
N SER A 584 15.34 9.10 9.56
CA SER A 584 15.88 8.17 8.57
C SER A 584 15.92 8.72 7.15
N ASN A 585 16.99 8.38 6.44
CA ASN A 585 17.16 8.58 5.00
C ASN A 585 16.92 7.31 4.17
N ASP A 586 16.63 6.17 4.81
CA ASP A 586 16.33 4.90 4.13
C ASP A 586 14.87 4.87 3.65
N GLY A 587 14.70 4.89 2.32
CA GLY A 587 13.37 4.87 1.70
C GLY A 587 12.59 3.58 1.97
N PHE A 588 13.25 2.43 2.12
CA PHE A 588 12.58 1.17 2.45
C PHE A 588 12.04 1.18 3.89
N TYR A 589 12.84 1.70 4.83
CA TYR A 589 12.40 1.88 6.21
C TYR A 589 11.22 2.84 6.30
N ILE A 590 11.31 4.01 5.62
CA ILE A 590 10.23 5.01 5.60
C ILE A 590 8.94 4.42 5.02
N SER A 591 9.05 3.66 3.94
CA SER A 591 7.90 3.00 3.32
C SER A 591 7.28 1.94 4.23
N GLU A 592 8.11 1.19 4.98
CA GLU A 592 7.62 0.22 5.97
C GLU A 592 6.88 0.91 7.12
N GLN A 593 7.37 2.06 7.59
CA GLN A 593 6.69 2.86 8.61
C GLN A 593 5.39 3.47 8.08
N ASP A 594 5.38 4.02 6.84
CA ASP A 594 4.16 4.53 6.20
C ASP A 594 3.08 3.44 6.12
N PHE A 595 3.48 2.24 5.74
CA PHE A 595 2.60 1.08 5.66
C PHE A 595 2.03 0.67 7.03
N LYS A 596 2.86 0.69 8.09
CA LYS A 596 2.41 0.41 9.47
C LYS A 596 1.43 1.46 9.99
N LEU A 597 1.67 2.74 9.69
CA LEU A 597 0.89 3.86 10.21
C LEU A 597 -0.47 4.06 9.49
N ARG A 598 -0.54 3.77 8.19
CA ARG A 598 -1.80 3.92 7.42
C ARG A 598 -2.83 2.81 7.69
N GLY A 599 -2.39 1.64 8.16
CA GLY A 599 -3.25 0.46 8.24
C GLY A 599 -3.53 -0.16 6.85
N SER A 600 -4.12 -1.36 6.84
CA SER A 600 -4.33 -2.13 5.59
C SER A 600 -5.47 -1.63 4.68
N GLY A 601 -6.30 -0.69 5.16
CA GLY A 601 -7.50 -0.24 4.44
C GLY A 601 -7.23 0.74 3.29
N ASP A 602 -6.18 1.57 3.40
CA ASP A 602 -5.93 2.66 2.46
C ASP A 602 -4.86 2.35 1.39
N VAL A 603 -4.13 1.25 1.53
CA VAL A 603 -3.00 0.92 0.64
C VAL A 603 -3.45 0.29 -0.67
N PHE A 604 -4.54 -0.45 -0.62
CA PHE A 604 -5.26 -0.85 -1.82
C PHE A 604 -6.27 0.25 -2.12
N GLY A 605 -5.89 1.22 -2.91
CA GLY A 605 -6.85 2.16 -3.50
C GLY A 605 -7.96 1.35 -4.17
N VAL A 606 -9.07 1.19 -3.46
CA VAL A 606 -10.23 0.31 -3.76
C VAL A 606 -10.88 0.57 -5.14
N LYS A 607 -10.26 1.40 -6.00
CA LYS A 607 -10.81 1.82 -7.29
C LYS A 607 -9.94 1.49 -8.51
N GLN A 608 -8.77 0.85 -8.39
CA GLN A 608 -7.89 0.64 -9.55
C GLN A 608 -7.71 -0.79 -10.06
N SER A 609 -8.13 -1.79 -9.29
CA SER A 609 -8.18 -3.17 -9.78
C SER A 609 -9.28 -3.90 -9.02
N GLY A 610 -10.10 -4.70 -9.67
CA GLY A 610 -11.21 -5.47 -9.09
C GLY A 610 -10.77 -6.48 -8.00
N GLU A 611 -10.08 -6.03 -6.96
CA GLU A 611 -9.31 -6.81 -6.03
C GLU A 611 -10.10 -7.24 -4.80
N GLN A 612 -9.88 -8.48 -4.44
CA GLN A 612 -10.38 -9.18 -3.27
C GLN A 612 -9.97 -8.44 -1.99
N THR A 613 -10.92 -7.82 -1.33
CA THR A 613 -10.73 -7.35 0.04
C THR A 613 -10.65 -8.57 0.97
N PHE A 614 -9.54 -8.71 1.72
CA PHE A 614 -9.41 -9.77 2.72
C PHE A 614 -10.47 -9.62 3.83
N LYS A 615 -11.14 -10.72 4.18
CA LYS A 615 -12.20 -10.73 5.19
C LYS A 615 -11.66 -10.78 6.62
N ILE A 616 -10.51 -11.44 6.82
CA ILE A 616 -9.91 -11.65 8.15
C ILE A 616 -8.41 -11.39 8.19
N ALA A 617 -7.69 -11.66 7.11
CA ALA A 617 -6.26 -11.45 7.01
C ALA A 617 -5.92 -9.95 6.92
N ASN A 618 -4.78 -9.59 7.51
CA ASN A 618 -4.21 -8.26 7.42
C ASN A 618 -2.74 -8.40 7.01
N LEU A 619 -2.40 -7.94 5.82
CA LEU A 619 -1.08 -8.15 5.23
C LEU A 619 0.08 -7.62 6.11
N ASN A 620 -0.16 -6.56 6.88
CA ASN A 620 0.84 -6.01 7.79
C ASN A 620 1.06 -6.89 9.01
N ARG A 621 -0.04 -7.21 9.70
CA ARG A 621 0.01 -7.99 10.93
C ARG A 621 0.38 -9.45 10.66
N ASP A 622 -0.13 -10.00 9.55
CA ASP A 622 -0.07 -11.44 9.28
C ASP A 622 1.02 -11.79 8.27
N TYR A 623 2.03 -10.90 8.09
CA TYR A 623 3.12 -11.05 7.14
C TYR A 623 3.88 -12.37 7.24
N LYS A 624 4.20 -12.81 8.45
CA LYS A 624 4.91 -14.09 8.66
C LYS A 624 4.10 -15.28 8.13
N ILE A 625 2.78 -15.18 8.18
CA ILE A 625 1.88 -16.19 7.63
C ILE A 625 1.89 -16.12 6.10
N LEU A 626 1.85 -14.91 5.53
CA LEU A 626 1.90 -14.71 4.08
C LEU A 626 3.16 -15.30 3.45
N VAL A 627 4.33 -15.11 4.08
CA VAL A 627 5.59 -15.71 3.58
C VAL A 627 5.51 -17.24 3.57
N LYS A 628 5.00 -17.84 4.63
CA LYS A 628 4.79 -19.29 4.68
C LYS A 628 3.79 -19.77 3.63
N CYS A 629 2.68 -19.06 3.44
CA CYS A 629 1.71 -19.38 2.39
C CYS A 629 2.34 -19.35 1.00
N LYS A 630 3.24 -18.40 0.74
CA LYS A 630 3.98 -18.33 -0.52
C LYS A 630 4.88 -19.55 -0.72
N GLU A 631 5.70 -19.88 0.28
CA GLU A 631 6.59 -21.04 0.25
C GLU A 631 5.80 -22.33 0.02
N ASP A 632 4.73 -22.54 0.77
CA ASP A 632 3.87 -23.72 0.65
C ASP A 632 3.13 -23.77 -0.71
N ALA A 633 2.73 -22.62 -1.27
CA ALA A 633 2.11 -22.57 -2.59
C ALA A 633 3.14 -22.83 -3.72
N GLU A 634 4.38 -22.35 -3.60
CA GLU A 634 5.48 -22.68 -4.53
C GLU A 634 5.81 -24.16 -4.47
N ASP A 635 5.88 -24.75 -3.27
CA ASP A 635 6.10 -26.17 -3.06
C ASP A 635 4.96 -27.03 -3.60
N PHE A 636 3.71 -26.54 -3.48
CA PHE A 636 2.55 -27.24 -4.02
C PHE A 636 2.69 -27.43 -5.54
N PHE A 637 3.00 -26.37 -6.30
CA PHE A 637 3.14 -26.46 -7.75
C PHE A 637 4.39 -27.23 -8.21
N LYS A 638 5.41 -27.39 -7.36
CA LYS A 638 6.59 -28.20 -7.67
C LYS A 638 6.33 -29.71 -7.51
N ASN A 639 5.54 -30.07 -6.52
CA ASN A 639 5.47 -31.46 -6.04
C ASN A 639 4.10 -32.12 -6.25
N ASN A 640 3.06 -31.35 -6.64
CA ASN A 640 1.69 -31.86 -6.78
C ASN A 640 1.06 -31.47 -8.11
N ASN A 641 0.12 -32.32 -8.57
CA ASN A 641 -0.72 -32.00 -9.70
C ASN A 641 -2.03 -31.36 -9.21
N ILE A 642 -2.44 -30.24 -9.82
CA ILE A 642 -3.68 -29.52 -9.49
C ILE A 642 -4.92 -30.40 -9.62
N ASP A 643 -4.93 -31.32 -10.57
CA ASP A 643 -6.06 -32.20 -10.84
C ASP A 643 -6.38 -33.14 -9.66
N ASP A 644 -5.39 -33.43 -8.81
CA ASP A 644 -5.56 -34.27 -7.62
C ASP A 644 -6.21 -33.48 -6.44
N TYR A 645 -6.38 -32.16 -6.58
CA TYR A 645 -6.91 -31.27 -5.54
C TYR A 645 -8.12 -30.47 -6.04
N PRO A 646 -9.33 -31.04 -6.10
CA PRO A 646 -10.51 -30.40 -6.66
C PRO A 646 -10.84 -29.04 -6.04
N ASN A 647 -10.66 -28.91 -4.70
CA ASN A 647 -10.93 -27.65 -4.00
C ASN A 647 -9.93 -26.54 -4.34
N VAL A 648 -8.67 -26.91 -4.65
CA VAL A 648 -7.68 -25.95 -5.16
C VAL A 648 -8.00 -25.61 -6.61
N LYS A 649 -8.34 -26.61 -7.44
CA LYS A 649 -8.70 -26.43 -8.85
C LYS A 649 -9.88 -25.46 -9.01
N SER A 650 -10.91 -25.55 -8.17
CA SER A 650 -12.08 -24.66 -8.20
C SER A 650 -11.74 -23.19 -7.99
N LEU A 651 -10.60 -22.87 -7.37
CA LEU A 651 -10.12 -21.49 -7.22
C LEU A 651 -9.75 -20.84 -8.55
N PHE A 652 -9.48 -21.62 -9.59
CA PHE A 652 -9.01 -21.17 -10.90
C PHE A 652 -10.11 -21.09 -11.94
N GLU A 653 -11.25 -21.78 -11.73
CA GLU A 653 -12.37 -21.82 -12.69
C GLU A 653 -12.96 -20.43 -12.98
N ASN A 654 -12.87 -19.52 -12.01
CA ASN A 654 -13.37 -18.15 -12.12
C ASN A 654 -12.28 -17.12 -12.54
N LEU A 655 -11.02 -17.55 -12.72
CA LEU A 655 -9.94 -16.63 -13.11
C LEU A 655 -9.92 -16.29 -14.60
N ASN A 656 -10.69 -17.01 -15.42
CA ASN A 656 -10.80 -16.76 -16.87
C ASN A 656 -11.79 -15.64 -17.24
N ILE A 657 -12.38 -14.94 -16.26
CA ILE A 657 -13.42 -13.91 -16.49
C ILE A 657 -12.85 -12.48 -16.35
N VAL A 658 -11.57 -12.34 -16.05
CA VAL A 658 -10.92 -11.02 -15.97
C VAL A 658 -9.72 -11.00 -16.92
N ASP A 659 -10.02 -11.06 -18.23
CA ASP A 659 -9.12 -10.63 -19.30
C ASP A 659 -9.30 -9.13 -19.56
#